data_29af984c9090271e5525eebdbfdc4fbc
#
_entry.id   29af984c9090271e5525eebdbfdc4fbc
#
_cell.length_a   1.000
_cell.length_b   1.000
_cell.length_c   1.000
_cell.angle_alpha   90.00
_cell.angle_beta   90.00
_cell.angle_gamma   90.00
#
_symmetry.space_group_name_H-M   'P 1'
#
loop_
_entity.id
_entity.type
_entity.pdbx_description
1 polymer ?
#
loop_
_entity_poly.entity_id
_entity_poly.type
_entity_poly.pdbx_seq_one_letter_code
_entity_poly.pdbx_strand_id
1 'polypeptide(L)'
;IAGPTLAIAARIGFADGAGAFPTKTDEVPDIQDFTDIFVAAETPTVYDLLIEIKPDNRVYFELPRMDIGQGIITTTTMMVADNLDVPYENMDTVLAPAEQRLAAAQITGGSHNTRVLWDPIRVITARMRGQLMTAGSQKLGVPVSALRTENGYVVATDGRKLSYGELSADAAKLPPAKVAMPKPASEYKIIGKPHTKYRARDIFTGKWQYSTDLFSSKQFLPTVLAMAATHGASVVSIDDSEAKKIPGFIAVTHIPGMPDYLIPEAVAVTAETTGIAKKAKNALKIKWSAGPMDQMSDAQIDDMLNGIVDKVTSPGEGLDAVFRWPYVPHAPMQENAACADVKKDSAEIWSSDQIPNTGQRHVAETLGLPVEKVKYNLVPGGGAFGRHLFHDEVVMVAQISQRVGKPIKLQWMREEGIKNGRCRPVSIHHVKATVANGDVVSFEHRMACPEMDLRHGLGDVATGYVTEYNNEGACQYFFTHTQKLPYKFGPTAITLKQRLLAKPTAAWRVVYSGQVGGVNEIVVRELAEALGKDEFEFRMANLDSERHRSVLEKAAHAAGWGKQLPKGVAQGIGMHDEYKSIAAYVMTVDTRGKEPRMTAVHIAVDNGYCVNPTGTASSLLGQAMDGFALAFRAGLHVDNGATRESNFHDYKWSRQFDSPLEATVDILPNSNVLPGGIGELGIPAASAAAANAWARATGKKPRNFPLNEYGA
;
A
#
# COMPACT_ATOMS: atom_id res chain seq x y z
N ILE A 1 28.75 7.13 26.66
CA ILE A 1 28.96 8.60 26.58
C ILE A 1 28.82 8.94 25.12
N ALA A 2 27.64 9.45 24.71
CA ALA A 2 27.45 9.96 23.38
C ALA A 2 28.25 11.26 23.22
N GLY A 3 29.22 11.30 22.33
CA GLY A 3 29.92 12.51 21.93
C GLY A 3 28.96 13.48 21.20
N PRO A 4 29.35 14.77 21.06
CA PRO A 4 28.51 15.74 20.39
C PRO A 4 28.33 15.36 18.92
N THR A 5 27.09 15.23 18.50
CA THR A 5 26.67 14.84 17.15
C THR A 5 25.96 16.00 16.47
N LEU A 6 26.06 16.10 15.13
CA LEU A 6 25.19 16.98 14.38
C LEU A 6 23.85 16.30 14.21
N ALA A 7 22.94 16.52 15.16
CA ALA A 7 21.54 16.14 15.00
C ALA A 7 20.76 17.37 14.53
N ILE A 8 20.13 17.25 13.38
CA ILE A 8 19.13 18.20 12.92
C ILE A 8 17.79 17.49 12.93
N ALA A 9 17.03 17.73 14.01
CA ALA A 9 15.59 17.65 13.94
C ALA A 9 15.14 18.95 13.26
N ALA A 10 15.02 18.94 11.95
CA ALA A 10 14.60 20.13 11.24
C ALA A 10 13.06 20.15 11.23
N ARG A 11 12.48 21.03 12.04
CA ARG A 11 11.14 21.53 11.78
C ARG A 11 11.16 22.27 10.46
N ILE A 12 10.68 21.66 9.39
CA ILE A 12 10.35 22.37 8.16
C ILE A 12 8.95 22.94 8.36
N GLY A 13 8.86 24.06 9.08
CA GLY A 13 7.68 24.89 9.05
C GLY A 13 7.65 25.59 7.70
N PHE A 14 6.57 25.45 6.95
CA PHE A 14 6.31 26.21 5.74
C PHE A 14 6.04 27.71 6.01
N ALA A 15 6.29 28.19 7.23
CA ALA A 15 5.91 29.51 7.71
C ALA A 15 6.89 30.65 7.34
N ASP A 16 8.08 30.38 6.85
CA ASP A 16 9.04 31.43 6.51
C ASP A 16 9.40 31.39 5.02
N GLY A 17 8.65 32.12 4.22
CA GLY A 17 8.77 32.59 2.87
C GLY A 17 10.09 32.46 2.11
N ALA A 18 10.64 31.26 1.93
CA ALA A 18 11.77 31.00 1.07
C ALA A 18 11.42 29.91 0.04
N GLY A 19 10.87 30.36 -1.05
CA GLY A 19 10.94 29.80 -2.38
C GLY A 19 10.66 28.32 -2.59
N ALA A 20 9.53 28.00 -3.24
CA ALA A 20 9.16 26.79 -3.97
C ALA A 20 8.23 25.78 -3.30
N PHE A 21 7.67 26.06 -2.12
CA PHE A 21 6.50 25.29 -1.66
C PHE A 21 5.28 26.22 -1.69
N PRO A 22 4.10 25.74 -2.15
CA PRO A 22 2.91 26.56 -2.06
C PRO A 22 2.66 26.88 -0.58
N THR A 23 2.88 28.16 -0.22
CA THR A 23 2.27 28.74 0.97
C THR A 23 0.80 28.45 0.88
N LYS A 24 0.14 28.17 2.03
CA LYS A 24 -1.29 28.06 2.16
C LYS A 24 -1.94 29.19 1.37
N THR A 25 -2.26 28.95 0.12
CA THR A 25 -3.20 29.77 -0.62
C THR A 25 -4.57 29.31 -0.13
N ASP A 26 -5.50 30.23 0.07
CA ASP A 26 -6.90 29.93 0.40
C ASP A 26 -7.61 29.18 -0.75
N GLU A 27 -6.90 28.78 -1.76
CA GLU A 27 -7.34 27.92 -2.85
C GLU A 27 -7.24 26.46 -2.43
N VAL A 28 -8.37 25.78 -2.41
CA VAL A 28 -8.44 24.31 -2.27
C VAL A 28 -7.56 23.70 -3.36
N PRO A 29 -6.57 22.86 -3.01
CA PRO A 29 -5.73 22.21 -4.02
C PRO A 29 -6.62 21.51 -5.04
N ASP A 30 -6.28 21.62 -6.32
CA ASP A 30 -6.95 20.86 -7.38
C ASP A 30 -6.64 19.37 -7.17
N ILE A 31 -7.56 18.67 -6.50
CA ILE A 31 -7.42 17.26 -6.17
C ILE A 31 -7.75 16.47 -7.42
N GLN A 32 -6.73 15.88 -7.99
CA GLN A 32 -6.81 15.11 -9.22
C GLN A 32 -6.67 13.61 -9.01
N ASP A 33 -6.07 13.17 -7.92
CA ASP A 33 -5.93 11.75 -7.57
C ASP A 33 -5.71 11.53 -6.07
N PHE A 34 -5.54 10.27 -5.69
CA PHE A 34 -5.33 9.85 -4.30
C PHE A 34 -4.09 10.51 -3.66
N THR A 35 -3.05 10.76 -4.44
CA THR A 35 -1.82 11.42 -3.96
C THR A 35 -2.09 12.85 -3.52
N ASP A 36 -2.94 13.59 -4.25
CA ASP A 36 -3.29 14.97 -3.91
C ASP A 36 -4.06 15.05 -2.60
N ILE A 37 -4.95 14.08 -2.32
CA ILE A 37 -5.67 14.00 -1.05
C ILE A 37 -4.68 13.91 0.13
N PHE A 38 -3.68 13.05 0.03
CA PHE A 38 -2.66 12.93 1.08
C PHE A 38 -1.77 14.17 1.17
N VAL A 39 -1.32 14.71 0.04
CA VAL A 39 -0.54 15.95 0.04
C VAL A 39 -1.33 17.09 0.68
N ALA A 40 -2.60 17.26 0.33
CA ALA A 40 -3.45 18.27 0.93
C ALA A 40 -3.65 18.05 2.44
N ALA A 41 -3.88 16.81 2.87
CA ALA A 41 -4.04 16.46 4.28
C ALA A 41 -2.76 16.66 5.11
N GLU A 42 -1.58 16.46 4.51
CA GLU A 42 -0.28 16.60 5.17
C GLU A 42 0.28 18.04 5.11
N THR A 43 -0.21 18.89 4.21
CA THR A 43 0.30 20.26 4.00
C THR A 43 0.31 21.15 5.26
N PRO A 44 -0.64 21.05 6.22
CA PRO A 44 -0.60 21.85 7.44
C PRO A 44 0.47 21.41 8.43
N THR A 45 1.13 20.29 8.20
CA THR A 45 1.99 19.65 9.17
C THR A 45 3.47 19.83 8.86
N VAL A 46 4.23 19.91 9.93
CA VAL A 46 5.68 20.03 9.90
C VAL A 46 6.28 18.64 9.80
N TYR A 47 7.08 18.38 8.76
CA TYR A 47 7.87 17.15 8.68
C TYR A 47 9.08 17.24 9.61
N ASP A 48 8.98 16.64 10.78
CA ASP A 48 10.10 16.51 11.73
C ASP A 48 10.93 15.26 11.34
N LEU A 49 11.77 15.38 10.32
CA LEU A 49 12.71 14.32 9.98
C LEU A 49 13.94 14.38 10.89
N LEU A 50 14.37 13.22 11.41
CA LEU A 50 15.61 13.10 12.17
C LEU A 50 16.71 12.49 11.31
N ILE A 51 17.72 13.29 11.00
CA ILE A 51 18.96 12.85 10.36
C ILE A 51 20.12 13.27 11.26
N GLU A 52 20.98 12.32 11.64
CA GLU A 52 22.11 12.55 12.53
C GLU A 52 23.41 12.05 11.91
N ILE A 53 24.44 12.90 11.87
CA ILE A 53 25.79 12.51 11.47
C ILE A 53 26.59 12.21 12.74
N LYS A 54 27.05 10.96 12.88
CA LYS A 54 27.79 10.46 14.02
C LYS A 54 29.28 10.72 13.91
N PRO A 55 30.03 10.73 15.04
CA PRO A 55 31.48 10.94 15.03
C PRO A 55 32.27 9.92 14.22
N ASP A 56 31.74 8.70 14.02
CA ASP A 56 32.31 7.63 13.20
C ASP A 56 32.02 7.78 11.70
N ASN A 57 31.45 8.92 11.29
CA ASN A 57 31.06 9.25 9.94
C ASN A 57 29.90 8.41 9.36
N ARG A 58 29.14 7.71 10.21
CA ARG A 58 27.87 7.09 9.84
C ARG A 58 26.75 8.10 9.92
N VAL A 59 25.74 7.91 9.10
CA VAL A 59 24.53 8.75 9.06
C VAL A 59 23.33 7.94 9.51
N TYR A 60 22.77 8.33 10.64
CA TYR A 60 21.53 7.77 11.17
C TYR A 60 20.34 8.54 10.62
N PHE A 61 19.33 7.81 10.16
CA PHE A 61 18.08 8.38 9.64
C PHE A 61 16.87 7.64 10.20
N GLU A 62 15.96 8.37 10.84
CA GLU A 62 14.66 7.84 11.26
C GLU A 62 13.62 8.08 10.16
N LEU A 63 13.18 6.99 9.53
CA LEU A 63 12.16 7.02 8.49
C LEU A 63 10.76 7.05 9.14
N PRO A 64 9.97 8.13 8.97
CA PRO A 64 8.61 8.21 9.52
C PRO A 64 7.58 7.50 8.61
N ARG A 65 7.97 6.40 7.99
CA ARG A 65 7.12 5.59 7.11
C ARG A 65 7.37 4.11 7.36
N MET A 66 6.31 3.32 7.21
CA MET A 66 6.39 1.88 7.39
C MET A 66 6.97 1.19 6.15
N ASP A 67 7.98 0.32 6.34
CA ASP A 67 8.42 -0.62 5.29
C ASP A 67 7.64 -1.93 5.43
N ILE A 68 6.76 -2.17 4.47
CA ILE A 68 5.94 -3.38 4.33
C ILE A 68 6.40 -4.24 3.15
N GLY A 69 7.67 -4.11 2.78
CA GLY A 69 8.26 -4.83 1.65
C GLY A 69 8.30 -4.05 0.34
N GLN A 70 7.62 -2.90 0.24
CA GLN A 70 7.56 -2.06 -0.96
C GLN A 70 8.87 -1.31 -1.27
N GLY A 71 9.81 -1.24 -0.31
CA GLY A 71 11.14 -0.68 -0.52
C GLY A 71 11.27 0.81 -0.23
N ILE A 72 10.36 1.42 0.53
CA ILE A 72 10.44 2.85 0.91
C ILE A 72 11.71 3.14 1.71
N ILE A 73 12.15 2.22 2.56
CA ILE A 73 13.41 2.35 3.29
C ILE A 73 14.61 2.42 2.34
N THR A 74 14.62 1.62 1.28
CA THR A 74 15.68 1.66 0.25
C THR A 74 15.69 2.99 -0.47
N THR A 75 14.54 3.41 -0.97
CA THR A 75 14.37 4.64 -1.75
C THR A 75 14.77 5.88 -0.95
N THR A 76 14.30 5.99 0.29
CA THR A 76 14.62 7.16 1.14
C THR A 76 16.07 7.15 1.61
N THR A 77 16.65 5.97 1.88
CA THR A 77 18.09 5.85 2.15
C THR A 77 18.92 6.34 0.96
N MET A 78 18.54 5.97 -0.28
CA MET A 78 19.19 6.50 -1.49
C MET A 78 19.10 8.02 -1.57
N MET A 79 17.93 8.58 -1.25
CA MET A 79 17.69 10.03 -1.27
C MET A 79 18.58 10.78 -0.26
N VAL A 80 18.66 10.27 0.97
CA VAL A 80 19.50 10.89 2.03
C VAL A 80 20.97 10.75 1.66
N ALA A 81 21.42 9.55 1.29
CA ALA A 81 22.83 9.29 0.96
C ALA A 81 23.35 10.18 -0.18
N ASP A 82 22.58 10.25 -1.27
CA ASP A 82 22.99 11.05 -2.44
C ASP A 82 22.98 12.54 -2.14
N ASN A 83 21.92 13.04 -1.50
CA ASN A 83 21.82 14.46 -1.20
C ASN A 83 22.83 14.93 -0.12
N LEU A 84 23.32 14.05 0.74
CA LEU A 84 24.41 14.33 1.69
C LEU A 84 25.81 14.06 1.13
N ASP A 85 25.94 13.50 -0.08
CA ASP A 85 27.22 13.01 -0.61
C ASP A 85 27.91 11.99 0.32
N VAL A 86 27.17 11.06 0.91
CA VAL A 86 27.73 9.98 1.73
C VAL A 86 27.59 8.64 1.01
N PRO A 87 28.52 7.68 1.22
CA PRO A 87 28.36 6.33 0.72
C PRO A 87 27.09 5.69 1.26
N TYR A 88 26.36 4.95 0.39
CA TYR A 88 25.09 4.28 0.77
C TYR A 88 25.27 3.30 1.95
N GLU A 89 26.39 2.64 2.01
CA GLU A 89 26.78 1.68 3.07
C GLU A 89 27.03 2.37 4.44
N ASN A 90 27.22 3.69 4.46
CA ASN A 90 27.41 4.45 5.71
C ASN A 90 26.06 4.87 6.32
N MET A 91 24.94 4.52 5.69
CA MET A 91 23.61 4.84 6.20
C MET A 91 23.14 3.82 7.24
N ASP A 92 22.57 4.31 8.33
CA ASP A 92 21.84 3.55 9.36
C ASP A 92 20.38 4.04 9.37
N THR A 93 19.56 3.51 8.48
CA THR A 93 18.14 3.86 8.41
C THR A 93 17.30 2.91 9.25
N VAL A 94 16.50 3.46 10.14
CA VAL A 94 15.56 2.75 11.01
C VAL A 94 14.15 3.30 10.86
N LEU A 95 13.14 2.55 11.29
CA LEU A 95 11.76 3.03 11.35
C LEU A 95 11.57 3.90 12.58
N ALA A 96 11.01 5.09 12.43
CA ALA A 96 10.65 5.95 13.56
C ALA A 96 9.52 5.32 14.38
N PRO A 97 9.57 5.37 15.72
CA PRO A 97 8.44 4.98 16.56
C PRO A 97 7.24 5.91 16.31
N ALA A 98 6.06 5.53 16.79
CA ALA A 98 4.92 6.44 16.79
C ALA A 98 5.19 7.61 17.74
N GLU A 99 5.16 8.81 17.22
CA GLU A 99 5.32 10.04 17.97
C GLU A 99 4.29 11.08 17.54
N GLN A 100 3.68 11.78 18.48
CA GLN A 100 2.63 12.75 18.16
C GLN A 100 3.13 13.90 17.26
N ARG A 101 4.40 14.27 17.37
CA ARG A 101 5.03 15.25 16.45
C ARG A 101 5.04 14.78 14.98
N LEU A 102 5.00 13.46 14.75
CA LEU A 102 5.01 12.85 13.42
C LEU A 102 3.60 12.43 12.94
N ALA A 103 2.55 12.79 13.67
CA ALA A 103 1.20 12.28 13.44
C ALA A 103 0.75 12.36 11.97
N ALA A 104 1.00 13.48 11.30
CA ALA A 104 0.68 13.65 9.90
C ALA A 104 1.68 12.98 8.93
N ALA A 105 2.92 12.79 9.38
CA ALA A 105 4.01 12.29 8.54
C ALA A 105 4.19 10.76 8.60
N GLN A 106 3.39 10.02 9.35
CA GLN A 106 3.57 8.57 9.53
C GLN A 106 2.59 7.68 8.75
N ILE A 107 1.73 8.24 7.91
CA ILE A 107 0.85 7.43 7.07
C ILE A 107 1.61 6.77 5.92
N THR A 108 1.42 5.45 5.76
CA THR A 108 1.97 4.65 4.66
C THR A 108 0.84 4.03 3.85
N GLY A 109 0.47 4.66 2.75
CA GLY A 109 -0.63 4.24 1.88
C GLY A 109 -0.70 5.10 0.62
N GLY A 110 -1.65 4.86 -0.28
CA GLY A 110 -1.89 5.69 -1.46
C GLY A 110 -0.69 5.93 -2.37
N SER A 111 0.33 5.08 -2.30
CA SER A 111 1.55 5.13 -3.13
C SER A 111 2.28 6.49 -3.17
N HIS A 112 2.05 7.37 -2.19
CA HIS A 112 2.54 8.77 -2.21
C HIS A 112 3.87 9.01 -1.49
N ASN A 113 4.39 8.06 -0.69
CA ASN A 113 5.46 8.30 0.27
C ASN A 113 6.78 8.83 -0.32
N THR A 114 7.21 8.29 -1.46
CA THR A 114 8.43 8.79 -2.13
C THR A 114 8.27 10.24 -2.56
N ARG A 115 7.10 10.60 -3.11
CA ARG A 115 6.80 11.95 -3.57
C ARG A 115 6.78 12.96 -2.42
N VAL A 116 6.08 12.62 -1.34
CA VAL A 116 5.92 13.51 -0.17
C VAL A 116 7.25 13.74 0.55
N LEU A 117 8.11 12.72 0.65
CA LEU A 117 9.42 12.83 1.30
C LEU A 117 10.52 13.40 0.39
N TRP A 118 10.25 13.58 -0.92
CA TRP A 118 11.25 14.01 -1.89
C TRP A 118 11.87 15.34 -1.53
N ASP A 119 11.07 16.39 -1.45
CA ASP A 119 11.57 17.74 -1.15
C ASP A 119 12.01 17.92 0.31
N PRO A 120 11.28 17.42 1.33
CA PRO A 120 11.76 17.49 2.71
C PRO A 120 13.17 16.93 2.89
N ILE A 121 13.46 15.75 2.38
CA ILE A 121 14.79 15.15 2.49
C ILE A 121 15.83 16.01 1.78
N ARG A 122 15.56 16.50 0.58
CA ARG A 122 16.48 17.32 -0.22
C ARG A 122 16.83 18.65 0.46
N VAL A 123 15.83 19.30 1.06
CA VAL A 123 16.02 20.58 1.76
C VAL A 123 16.83 20.39 3.06
N ILE A 124 16.48 19.38 3.88
CA ILE A 124 17.20 19.14 5.13
C ILE A 124 18.67 18.79 4.86
N THR A 125 18.92 17.88 3.93
CA THR A 125 20.28 17.45 3.60
C THR A 125 21.10 18.59 2.99
N ALA A 126 20.49 19.48 2.19
CA ALA A 126 21.16 20.69 1.68
C ALA A 126 21.55 21.64 2.82
N ARG A 127 20.69 21.83 3.83
CA ARG A 127 21.02 22.64 5.02
C ARG A 127 22.17 22.03 5.82
N MET A 128 22.14 20.70 6.03
CA MET A 128 23.23 19.98 6.70
C MET A 128 24.56 20.14 5.97
N ARG A 129 24.59 19.98 4.65
CA ARG A 129 25.80 20.22 3.84
C ARG A 129 26.31 21.66 4.00
N GLY A 130 25.42 22.63 3.97
CA GLY A 130 25.77 24.03 4.16
C GLY A 130 26.47 24.28 5.52
N GLN A 131 25.97 23.71 6.60
CA GLN A 131 26.59 23.80 7.93
C GLN A 131 27.95 23.08 7.97
N LEU A 132 28.05 21.88 7.39
CA LEU A 132 29.32 21.14 7.31
C LEU A 132 30.38 21.89 6.50
N MET A 133 30.00 22.45 5.35
CA MET A 133 30.92 23.28 4.53
C MET A 133 31.36 24.54 5.26
N THR A 134 30.48 25.19 6.02
CA THR A 134 30.82 26.34 6.85
C THR A 134 31.78 25.97 7.96
N ALA A 135 31.54 24.88 8.67
CA ALA A 135 32.45 24.37 9.69
C ALA A 135 33.82 23.97 9.11
N GLY A 136 33.79 23.31 7.94
CA GLY A 136 34.99 22.97 7.18
C GLY A 136 35.81 24.20 6.74
N SER A 137 35.13 25.24 6.26
CA SER A 137 35.75 26.53 5.90
C SER A 137 36.47 27.15 7.09
N GLN A 138 35.85 27.21 8.24
CA GLN A 138 36.46 27.72 9.47
C GLN A 138 37.68 26.91 9.90
N LYS A 139 37.60 25.57 9.84
CA LYS A 139 38.66 24.67 10.29
C LYS A 139 39.84 24.58 9.34
N LEU A 140 39.59 24.65 8.03
CA LEU A 140 40.61 24.59 6.98
C LEU A 140 41.19 25.96 6.64
N GLY A 141 40.54 27.05 7.05
CA GLY A 141 40.98 28.42 6.76
C GLY A 141 40.83 28.78 5.27
N VAL A 142 39.83 28.25 4.58
CA VAL A 142 39.56 28.52 3.15
C VAL A 142 38.11 28.96 2.97
N PRO A 143 37.77 29.75 1.96
CA PRO A 143 36.40 30.19 1.72
C PRO A 143 35.51 28.99 1.32
N VAL A 144 34.22 29.03 1.66
CA VAL A 144 33.23 27.98 1.34
C VAL A 144 33.21 27.67 -0.17
N SER A 145 33.46 28.68 -1.04
CA SER A 145 33.52 28.50 -2.50
C SER A 145 34.70 27.64 -2.98
N ALA A 146 35.71 27.42 -2.12
CA ALA A 146 36.83 26.51 -2.39
C ALA A 146 36.61 25.09 -1.84
N LEU A 147 35.39 24.81 -1.37
CA LEU A 147 35.04 23.53 -0.79
C LEU A 147 33.96 22.81 -1.63
N ARG A 148 34.00 21.47 -1.59
CA ARG A 148 32.93 20.60 -2.06
C ARG A 148 32.67 19.49 -1.05
N THR A 149 31.53 18.83 -1.18
CA THR A 149 31.21 17.62 -0.43
C THR A 149 31.45 16.39 -1.30
N GLU A 150 32.04 15.34 -0.72
CA GLU A 150 32.34 14.11 -1.44
C GLU A 150 32.57 12.94 -0.47
N ASN A 151 31.82 11.82 -0.64
CA ASN A 151 31.98 10.57 0.12
C ASN A 151 32.03 10.74 1.66
N GLY A 152 31.20 11.64 2.19
CA GLY A 152 31.15 11.93 3.63
C GLY A 152 32.30 12.84 4.13
N TYR A 153 32.92 13.59 3.23
CA TYR A 153 33.97 14.55 3.54
C TYR A 153 33.64 15.94 2.97
N VAL A 154 34.11 16.97 3.65
CA VAL A 154 34.31 18.29 3.09
C VAL A 154 35.75 18.36 2.55
N VAL A 155 35.89 18.63 1.26
CA VAL A 155 37.16 18.57 0.52
C VAL A 155 37.47 19.95 -0.04
N ALA A 156 38.66 20.48 0.26
CA ALA A 156 39.16 21.74 -0.28
C ALA A 156 39.81 21.54 -1.66
N THR A 157 39.87 22.60 -2.45
CA THR A 157 40.53 22.58 -3.79
C THR A 157 42.01 22.21 -3.76
N ASP A 158 42.69 22.42 -2.60
CA ASP A 158 44.09 22.04 -2.38
C ASP A 158 44.24 20.56 -1.94
N GLY A 159 43.15 19.77 -1.85
CA GLY A 159 43.14 18.35 -1.50
C GLY A 159 43.01 18.06 0.00
N ARG A 160 43.10 19.07 0.87
CA ARG A 160 42.83 18.87 2.30
C ARG A 160 41.36 18.49 2.49
N LYS A 161 41.07 17.59 3.44
CA LYS A 161 39.71 17.12 3.71
C LYS A 161 39.49 16.86 5.19
N LEU A 162 38.24 17.02 5.61
CA LEU A 162 37.73 16.68 6.95
C LEU A 162 36.47 15.84 6.79
N SER A 163 36.35 14.78 7.57
CA SER A 163 35.15 13.94 7.57
C SER A 163 33.96 14.70 8.17
N TYR A 164 32.76 14.30 7.82
CA TYR A 164 31.55 14.84 8.43
C TYR A 164 31.51 14.58 9.94
N GLY A 165 32.00 13.41 10.37
CA GLY A 165 32.11 13.07 11.80
C GLY A 165 32.98 14.04 12.57
N GLU A 166 34.15 14.44 12.01
CA GLU A 166 35.07 15.45 12.61
C GLU A 166 34.46 16.87 12.65
N LEU A 167 33.53 17.15 11.75
CA LEU A 167 32.87 18.44 11.63
C LEU A 167 31.52 18.53 12.36
N SER A 168 30.91 17.40 12.69
CA SER A 168 29.55 17.31 13.18
C SER A 168 29.27 18.18 14.41
N ALA A 169 30.17 18.15 15.41
CA ALA A 169 30.05 18.94 16.63
C ALA A 169 30.15 20.45 16.40
N ASP A 170 30.99 20.89 15.46
CA ASP A 170 31.16 22.31 15.15
C ASP A 170 30.02 22.79 14.23
N ALA A 171 29.63 21.98 13.26
CA ALA A 171 28.48 22.25 12.40
C ALA A 171 27.17 22.41 13.20
N ALA A 172 26.98 21.59 14.26
CA ALA A 172 25.80 21.68 15.13
C ALA A 172 25.65 23.02 15.89
N LYS A 173 26.74 23.75 16.09
CA LYS A 173 26.72 25.08 16.71
C LYS A 173 26.34 26.21 15.76
N LEU A 174 26.37 25.93 14.45
CA LEU A 174 26.07 26.91 13.41
C LEU A 174 24.55 27.01 13.18
N PRO A 175 24.04 28.23 12.91
CA PRO A 175 22.65 28.35 12.52
C PRO A 175 22.41 27.60 11.20
N PRO A 176 21.21 27.02 10.98
CA PRO A 176 20.83 26.45 9.69
C PRO A 176 21.00 27.48 8.58
N ALA A 177 21.48 27.05 7.42
CA ALA A 177 21.58 27.93 6.26
C ALA A 177 20.19 28.48 5.90
N LYS A 178 20.04 29.81 5.81
CA LYS A 178 18.75 30.45 5.51
C LYS A 178 18.21 30.05 4.13
N VAL A 179 19.11 29.85 3.18
CA VAL A 179 18.79 29.33 1.84
C VAL A 179 19.74 28.18 1.56
N ALA A 180 19.20 26.98 1.39
CA ALA A 180 19.98 25.80 1.04
C ALA A 180 19.43 25.27 -0.29
N MET A 181 20.28 25.24 -1.31
CA MET A 181 19.91 24.68 -2.61
C MET A 181 20.13 23.17 -2.62
N PRO A 182 19.07 22.37 -2.83
CA PRO A 182 19.21 20.93 -3.07
C PRO A 182 20.10 20.66 -4.28
N LYS A 183 20.75 19.50 -4.30
CA LYS A 183 21.51 19.06 -5.47
C LYS A 183 20.62 18.99 -6.71
N PRO A 184 21.09 19.47 -7.87
CA PRO A 184 20.39 19.25 -9.12
C PRO A 184 20.47 17.76 -9.53
N ALA A 185 19.50 17.30 -10.29
CA ALA A 185 19.43 15.90 -10.71
C ALA A 185 20.65 15.44 -11.51
N SER A 186 21.35 16.37 -12.22
CA SER A 186 22.59 16.09 -12.95
C SER A 186 23.76 15.66 -12.07
N GLU A 187 23.70 15.95 -10.77
CA GLU A 187 24.76 15.61 -9.80
C GLU A 187 24.46 14.31 -9.02
N TYR A 188 23.33 13.66 -9.27
CA TYR A 188 22.99 12.43 -8.58
C TYR A 188 23.86 11.26 -9.00
N LYS A 189 24.38 10.54 -8.00
CA LYS A 189 25.27 9.38 -8.17
C LYS A 189 24.59 8.08 -7.77
N ILE A 190 23.59 8.15 -6.86
CA ILE A 190 22.87 7.01 -6.28
C ILE A 190 21.42 7.01 -6.76
N ILE A 191 20.74 8.15 -6.67
CA ILE A 191 19.36 8.33 -7.15
C ILE A 191 19.30 8.07 -8.67
N GLY A 192 18.30 7.31 -9.11
CA GLY A 192 18.14 6.93 -10.52
C GLY A 192 19.03 5.77 -10.96
N LYS A 193 19.81 5.17 -10.06
CA LYS A 193 20.63 4.00 -10.34
C LYS A 193 20.02 2.73 -9.72
N PRO A 194 20.28 1.55 -10.32
CA PRO A 194 19.82 0.28 -9.76
C PRO A 194 20.39 0.03 -8.36
N HIS A 195 19.52 -0.16 -7.39
CA HIS A 195 19.91 -0.56 -6.04
C HIS A 195 19.07 -1.75 -5.56
N THR A 196 19.75 -2.71 -4.90
CA THR A 196 19.08 -3.82 -4.21
C THR A 196 18.41 -3.32 -2.94
N LYS A 197 17.49 -4.12 -2.39
CA LYS A 197 16.78 -3.79 -1.15
C LYS A 197 17.77 -3.50 -0.01
N TYR A 198 17.51 -2.43 0.75
CA TYR A 198 18.29 -2.05 1.93
C TYR A 198 18.40 -3.23 2.90
N ARG A 199 19.62 -3.54 3.34
CA ARG A 199 19.94 -4.66 4.23
C ARG A 199 19.36 -6.01 3.78
N ALA A 200 19.28 -6.26 2.47
CA ALA A 200 18.76 -7.52 1.91
C ALA A 200 19.38 -8.76 2.55
N ARG A 201 20.70 -8.74 2.86
CA ARG A 201 21.38 -9.85 3.52
C ARG A 201 20.81 -10.15 4.90
N ASP A 202 20.45 -9.12 5.67
CA ASP A 202 19.87 -9.29 7.01
C ASP A 202 18.50 -9.95 6.95
N ILE A 203 17.72 -9.67 5.90
CA ILE A 203 16.45 -10.33 5.64
C ILE A 203 16.67 -11.83 5.40
N PHE A 204 17.54 -12.19 4.48
CA PHE A 204 17.82 -13.59 4.14
C PHE A 204 18.49 -14.39 5.25
N THR A 205 19.21 -13.72 6.16
CA THR A 205 19.89 -14.37 7.27
C THR A 205 19.10 -14.36 8.59
N GLY A 206 17.86 -13.82 8.58
CA GLY A 206 17.00 -13.74 9.75
C GLY A 206 17.46 -12.72 10.81
N LYS A 207 18.37 -11.80 10.46
CA LYS A 207 18.75 -10.68 11.34
C LYS A 207 17.74 -9.55 11.30
N TRP A 208 17.00 -9.44 10.20
CA TRP A 208 15.89 -8.50 10.06
C TRP A 208 14.66 -9.08 10.74
N GLN A 209 14.24 -8.48 11.84
CA GLN A 209 13.16 -9.03 12.68
C GLN A 209 11.82 -8.39 12.34
N TYR A 210 10.82 -9.21 12.14
CA TYR A 210 9.42 -8.86 11.99
C TYR A 210 8.69 -9.02 13.34
N SER A 211 7.43 -8.57 13.43
CA SER A 211 6.65 -8.72 14.68
C SER A 211 6.49 -10.17 15.12
N THR A 212 6.46 -11.12 14.19
CA THR A 212 6.44 -12.56 14.49
C THR A 212 7.75 -13.10 15.05
N ASP A 213 8.88 -12.40 14.83
CA ASP A 213 10.23 -12.84 15.21
C ASP A 213 10.70 -12.28 16.55
N LEU A 214 9.95 -11.37 17.15
CA LEU A 214 10.30 -10.71 18.41
C LEU A 214 10.17 -11.66 19.62
N PHE A 215 11.03 -12.65 19.71
CA PHE A 215 11.00 -13.64 20.78
C PHE A 215 12.04 -13.42 21.88
N SER A 216 13.18 -12.82 21.54
CA SER A 216 14.39 -13.00 22.33
C SER A 216 14.65 -11.91 23.37
N SER A 217 14.06 -10.73 23.24
CA SER A 217 14.35 -9.60 24.14
C SER A 217 13.41 -9.50 25.34
N LYS A 218 12.15 -9.96 25.18
CA LYS A 218 11.15 -10.01 26.25
C LYS A 218 10.37 -11.30 26.09
N GLN A 219 10.43 -12.25 26.92
CA GLN A 219 9.73 -13.55 26.85
C GLN A 219 8.22 -13.40 26.53
N PHE A 220 7.88 -13.01 25.31
CA PHE A 220 6.50 -12.88 24.85
C PHE A 220 5.82 -14.25 24.81
N LEU A 221 4.66 -14.34 25.43
CA LEU A 221 3.86 -15.56 25.39
C LEU A 221 3.05 -15.62 24.08
N PRO A 222 3.23 -16.69 23.29
CA PRO A 222 2.46 -16.89 22.09
C PRO A 222 0.97 -17.00 22.35
N THR A 223 0.18 -16.30 21.55
CA THR A 223 -1.28 -16.29 21.64
C THR A 223 -1.88 -16.43 20.25
N VAL A 224 -2.90 -17.27 20.12
CA VAL A 224 -3.69 -17.48 18.90
C VAL A 224 -5.16 -17.21 19.18
N LEU A 225 -5.96 -17.00 18.14
CA LEU A 225 -7.37 -16.65 18.26
C LEU A 225 -8.28 -17.82 17.82
N ALA A 226 -9.44 -17.93 18.45
CA ALA A 226 -10.62 -18.58 17.91
C ALA A 226 -11.66 -17.51 17.61
N MET A 227 -12.20 -17.51 16.41
CA MET A 227 -13.23 -16.58 15.93
C MET A 227 -14.45 -17.34 15.41
N ALA A 228 -15.60 -16.68 15.37
CA ALA A 228 -16.81 -17.27 14.81
C ALA A 228 -16.63 -17.60 13.32
N ALA A 229 -17.30 -18.66 12.88
CA ALA A 229 -17.32 -19.00 11.45
C ALA A 229 -18.15 -17.97 10.66
N THR A 230 -19.28 -17.51 11.24
CA THR A 230 -20.17 -16.52 10.61
C THR A 230 -19.86 -15.10 11.06
N HIS A 231 -19.94 -14.17 10.12
CA HIS A 231 -19.59 -12.78 10.37
C HIS A 231 -20.59 -12.09 11.31
N GLY A 232 -20.05 -11.40 12.33
CA GLY A 232 -20.83 -10.64 13.31
C GLY A 232 -21.47 -11.49 14.42
N ALA A 233 -21.16 -12.78 14.53
CA ALA A 233 -21.57 -13.61 15.64
C ALA A 233 -20.77 -13.29 16.92
N SER A 234 -21.40 -13.42 18.09
CA SER A 234 -20.82 -13.13 19.41
C SER A 234 -20.68 -14.40 20.26
N VAL A 235 -19.76 -14.34 21.23
CA VAL A 235 -19.53 -15.45 22.19
C VAL A 235 -20.71 -15.57 23.16
N VAL A 236 -21.34 -16.72 23.22
CA VAL A 236 -22.40 -17.04 24.20
C VAL A 236 -21.80 -17.73 25.43
N SER A 237 -20.88 -18.69 25.22
CA SER A 237 -20.22 -19.40 26.31
C SER A 237 -18.89 -20.00 25.84
N ILE A 238 -17.96 -20.15 26.78
CA ILE A 238 -16.66 -20.76 26.59
C ILE A 238 -16.49 -21.87 27.61
N ASP A 239 -16.26 -23.11 27.14
CA ASP A 239 -15.81 -24.24 28.00
C ASP A 239 -14.33 -24.48 27.66
N ASP A 240 -13.47 -24.17 28.61
CA ASP A 240 -12.02 -24.33 28.53
C ASP A 240 -11.47 -25.50 29.36
N SER A 241 -12.36 -26.35 29.88
CA SER A 241 -12.01 -27.46 30.78
C SER A 241 -10.96 -28.41 30.21
N GLU A 242 -11.07 -28.76 28.93
CA GLU A 242 -10.10 -29.62 28.24
C GLU A 242 -8.79 -28.88 27.90
N ALA A 243 -8.88 -27.61 27.54
CA ALA A 243 -7.69 -26.78 27.25
C ALA A 243 -6.79 -26.64 28.49
N LYS A 244 -7.39 -26.46 29.67
CA LYS A 244 -6.68 -26.34 30.97
C LYS A 244 -5.88 -27.60 31.35
N LYS A 245 -6.20 -28.76 30.80
CA LYS A 245 -5.45 -30.02 31.04
C LYS A 245 -4.18 -30.14 30.21
N ILE A 246 -3.99 -29.26 29.24
CA ILE A 246 -2.84 -29.32 28.31
C ILE A 246 -1.61 -28.69 28.99
N PRO A 247 -0.51 -29.46 29.19
CA PRO A 247 0.72 -28.90 29.77
C PRO A 247 1.24 -27.70 28.96
N GLY A 248 1.60 -26.62 29.66
CA GLY A 248 2.04 -25.35 29.05
C GLY A 248 0.90 -24.43 28.61
N PHE A 249 -0.36 -24.80 28.86
CA PHE A 249 -1.49 -23.87 28.76
C PHE A 249 -1.37 -22.77 29.83
N ILE A 250 -1.73 -21.52 29.50
CA ILE A 250 -1.63 -20.38 30.41
C ILE A 250 -3.01 -19.74 30.65
N ALA A 251 -3.68 -19.30 29.58
CA ALA A 251 -4.95 -18.59 29.73
C ALA A 251 -5.85 -18.67 28.49
N VAL A 252 -7.15 -18.57 28.75
CA VAL A 252 -8.17 -18.19 27.76
C VAL A 252 -8.64 -16.77 28.09
N THR A 253 -8.73 -15.91 27.09
CA THR A 253 -9.17 -14.53 27.25
C THR A 253 -10.25 -14.20 26.24
N HIS A 254 -11.43 -13.83 26.70
CA HIS A 254 -12.49 -13.31 25.83
C HIS A 254 -12.15 -11.87 25.42
N ILE A 255 -12.15 -11.59 24.12
CA ILE A 255 -11.91 -10.27 23.53
C ILE A 255 -13.24 -9.79 22.95
N PRO A 256 -13.85 -8.76 23.53
CA PRO A 256 -15.09 -8.20 22.99
C PRO A 256 -14.80 -7.58 21.61
N GLY A 257 -15.74 -7.77 20.71
CA GLY A 257 -15.73 -7.11 19.42
C GLY A 257 -15.89 -5.59 19.56
N MET A 258 -15.46 -4.88 18.54
CA MET A 258 -15.68 -3.42 18.40
C MET A 258 -16.45 -3.20 17.08
N PRO A 259 -17.79 -3.30 17.07
CA PRO A 259 -18.58 -3.26 15.84
C PRO A 259 -18.37 -1.97 15.03
N ASP A 260 -18.25 -0.82 15.70
CA ASP A 260 -18.01 0.47 15.05
C ASP A 260 -16.68 0.51 14.29
N TYR A 261 -15.71 -0.32 14.69
CA TYR A 261 -14.41 -0.48 14.03
C TYR A 261 -14.34 -1.74 13.16
N LEU A 262 -15.44 -2.46 13.00
CA LEU A 262 -15.49 -3.77 12.32
C LEU A 262 -14.45 -4.77 12.85
N ILE A 263 -14.07 -4.68 14.14
CA ILE A 263 -13.20 -5.63 14.81
C ILE A 263 -14.05 -6.77 15.35
N PRO A 264 -13.82 -8.03 14.90
CA PRO A 264 -14.64 -9.15 15.32
C PRO A 264 -14.37 -9.54 16.78
N GLU A 265 -15.38 -10.12 17.43
CA GLU A 265 -15.24 -10.76 18.72
C GLU A 265 -14.38 -12.03 18.61
N ALA A 266 -13.53 -12.28 19.61
CA ALA A 266 -12.60 -13.39 19.58
C ALA A 266 -12.37 -14.02 20.96
N VAL A 267 -11.87 -15.26 20.97
CA VAL A 267 -11.37 -15.94 22.15
C VAL A 267 -9.89 -16.22 21.96
N ALA A 268 -9.05 -15.55 22.74
CA ALA A 268 -7.61 -15.70 22.69
C ALA A 268 -7.12 -16.84 23.59
N VAL A 269 -6.17 -17.64 23.10
CA VAL A 269 -5.55 -18.73 23.85
C VAL A 269 -4.05 -18.48 23.93
N THR A 270 -3.59 -18.27 25.15
CA THR A 270 -2.17 -18.02 25.51
C THR A 270 -1.53 -19.29 26.06
N ALA A 271 -0.32 -19.60 25.62
CA ALA A 271 0.43 -20.77 26.08
C ALA A 271 1.95 -20.53 26.00
N GLU A 272 2.76 -21.48 26.49
CA GLU A 272 4.23 -21.41 26.48
C GLU A 272 4.80 -21.45 25.03
N THR A 273 4.10 -22.12 24.11
CA THR A 273 4.48 -22.19 22.70
C THR A 273 3.28 -22.03 21.79
N THR A 274 3.49 -21.59 20.56
CA THR A 274 2.44 -21.50 19.53
C THR A 274 1.76 -22.84 19.28
N GLY A 275 2.51 -23.94 19.30
CA GLY A 275 1.97 -25.30 19.11
C GLY A 275 1.01 -25.69 20.24
N ILE A 276 1.36 -25.38 21.49
CA ILE A 276 0.50 -25.60 22.65
C ILE A 276 -0.74 -24.71 22.58
N ALA A 277 -0.58 -23.43 22.24
CA ALA A 277 -1.70 -22.52 22.07
C ALA A 277 -2.71 -23.02 21.02
N LYS A 278 -2.23 -23.49 19.87
CA LYS A 278 -3.07 -24.09 18.81
C LYS A 278 -3.77 -25.37 19.30
N LYS A 279 -3.06 -26.24 20.02
CA LYS A 279 -3.65 -27.45 20.58
C LYS A 279 -4.76 -27.12 21.61
N ALA A 280 -4.51 -26.15 22.47
CA ALA A 280 -5.46 -25.66 23.46
C ALA A 280 -6.66 -24.98 22.82
N LYS A 281 -6.45 -24.14 21.78
CA LYS A 281 -7.53 -23.55 20.95
C LYS A 281 -8.47 -24.62 20.41
N ASN A 282 -7.93 -25.71 19.86
CA ASN A 282 -8.71 -26.78 19.27
C ASN A 282 -9.48 -27.63 20.33
N ALA A 283 -9.08 -27.54 21.60
CA ALA A 283 -9.77 -28.20 22.71
C ALA A 283 -10.88 -27.35 23.34
N LEU A 284 -11.01 -26.09 22.97
CA LEU A 284 -12.10 -25.22 23.41
C LEU A 284 -13.43 -25.64 22.81
N LYS A 285 -14.50 -25.55 23.63
CA LYS A 285 -15.86 -25.60 23.13
C LYS A 285 -16.50 -24.23 23.30
N ILE A 286 -16.62 -23.51 22.19
CA ILE A 286 -17.17 -22.15 22.16
C ILE A 286 -18.55 -22.22 21.52
N LYS A 287 -19.56 -21.70 22.22
CA LYS A 287 -20.88 -21.48 21.65
C LYS A 287 -20.98 -20.06 21.16
N TRP A 288 -21.23 -19.89 19.87
CA TRP A 288 -21.44 -18.61 19.22
C TRP A 288 -22.95 -18.34 19.06
N SER A 289 -23.33 -17.05 19.02
CA SER A 289 -24.68 -16.63 18.64
C SER A 289 -24.90 -16.80 17.15
N ALA A 290 -26.13 -16.63 16.70
CA ALA A 290 -26.39 -16.30 15.30
C ALA A 290 -25.75 -14.94 14.93
N GLY A 291 -25.27 -14.83 13.71
CA GLY A 291 -24.74 -13.59 13.14
C GLY A 291 -25.74 -12.90 12.20
N PRO A 292 -25.61 -11.61 11.96
CA PRO A 292 -26.53 -10.88 11.06
C PRO A 292 -26.46 -11.33 9.60
N MET A 293 -25.46 -12.11 9.23
CA MET A 293 -25.26 -12.63 7.87
C MET A 293 -25.59 -14.13 7.72
N ASP A 294 -26.05 -14.82 8.75
CA ASP A 294 -26.24 -16.28 8.73
C ASP A 294 -27.11 -16.81 7.58
N GLN A 295 -27.98 -15.97 7.00
CA GLN A 295 -28.83 -16.31 5.87
C GLN A 295 -28.31 -15.74 4.53
N MET A 296 -27.07 -15.17 4.51
CA MET A 296 -26.51 -14.55 3.33
C MET A 296 -25.41 -15.44 2.73
N SER A 297 -25.58 -15.74 1.46
CA SER A 297 -24.54 -16.35 0.61
C SER A 297 -24.26 -15.43 -0.57
N ASP A 298 -23.32 -15.76 -1.44
CA ASP A 298 -22.96 -14.94 -2.60
C ASP A 298 -24.19 -14.50 -3.41
N ALA A 299 -25.16 -15.40 -3.63
CA ALA A 299 -26.37 -15.09 -4.38
C ALA A 299 -27.19 -13.94 -3.74
N GLN A 300 -27.43 -13.99 -2.42
CA GLN A 300 -28.17 -12.95 -1.72
C GLN A 300 -27.40 -11.63 -1.68
N ILE A 301 -26.07 -11.68 -1.61
CA ILE A 301 -25.22 -10.49 -1.67
C ILE A 301 -25.28 -9.89 -3.08
N ASP A 302 -25.15 -10.70 -4.12
CA ASP A 302 -25.23 -10.27 -5.51
C ASP A 302 -26.61 -9.69 -5.83
N ASP A 303 -27.71 -10.31 -5.38
CA ASP A 303 -29.08 -9.80 -5.55
C ASP A 303 -29.26 -8.44 -4.86
N MET A 304 -28.75 -8.30 -3.65
CA MET A 304 -28.77 -7.03 -2.91
C MET A 304 -28.02 -5.93 -3.68
N LEU A 305 -26.81 -6.22 -4.17
CA LEU A 305 -25.99 -5.26 -4.91
C LEU A 305 -26.61 -4.89 -6.27
N ASN A 306 -27.19 -5.87 -6.97
CA ASN A 306 -27.95 -5.63 -8.19
C ASN A 306 -29.19 -4.76 -7.94
N GLY A 307 -29.78 -4.87 -6.75
CA GLY A 307 -30.94 -4.07 -6.35
C GLY A 307 -30.60 -2.59 -6.05
N ILE A 308 -29.36 -2.28 -5.71
CA ILE A 308 -28.94 -0.90 -5.37
C ILE A 308 -28.08 -0.24 -6.45
N VAL A 309 -27.49 -1.01 -7.38
CA VAL A 309 -26.77 -0.39 -8.49
C VAL A 309 -27.73 0.39 -9.37
N ASP A 310 -27.44 1.66 -9.58
CA ASP A 310 -28.27 2.50 -10.44
C ASP A 310 -28.29 1.95 -11.87
N LYS A 311 -29.48 1.85 -12.48
CA LYS A 311 -29.57 1.50 -13.88
C LYS A 311 -29.00 2.63 -14.72
N VAL A 312 -28.22 2.27 -15.73
CA VAL A 312 -27.74 3.21 -16.72
C VAL A 312 -28.92 3.63 -17.60
N THR A 313 -29.10 4.93 -17.75
CA THR A 313 -30.29 5.50 -18.46
C THR A 313 -29.91 6.26 -19.72
N SER A 314 -28.64 6.39 -20.08
CA SER A 314 -28.22 7.10 -21.30
C SER A 314 -28.89 6.50 -22.53
N PRO A 315 -29.58 7.34 -23.34
CA PRO A 315 -30.17 6.88 -24.58
C PRO A 315 -29.09 6.61 -25.66
N GLY A 316 -29.37 5.74 -26.62
CA GLY A 316 -28.51 5.46 -27.77
C GLY A 316 -28.03 4.02 -27.84
N GLU A 317 -27.55 3.65 -29.01
CA GLU A 317 -26.93 2.35 -29.28
C GLU A 317 -25.48 2.33 -28.79
N GLY A 318 -24.97 1.15 -28.44
CA GLY A 318 -23.59 0.98 -28.02
C GLY A 318 -23.39 -0.25 -27.14
N LEU A 319 -22.38 -0.21 -26.30
CA LEU A 319 -22.07 -1.28 -25.36
C LEU A 319 -22.88 -1.09 -24.08
N ASP A 320 -23.52 -2.18 -23.62
CA ASP A 320 -24.19 -2.28 -22.33
C ASP A 320 -23.77 -3.59 -21.66
N ALA A 321 -23.11 -3.52 -20.50
CA ALA A 321 -22.48 -4.68 -19.90
C ALA A 321 -22.50 -4.62 -18.36
N VAL A 322 -22.69 -5.79 -17.76
CA VAL A 322 -22.59 -5.97 -16.30
C VAL A 322 -21.37 -6.84 -15.97
N PHE A 323 -20.63 -6.47 -14.93
CA PHE A 323 -19.47 -7.20 -14.45
C PHE A 323 -19.60 -7.49 -12.97
N ARG A 324 -19.01 -8.61 -12.55
CA ARG A 324 -18.89 -9.00 -11.14
C ARG A 324 -17.44 -9.28 -10.78
N TRP A 325 -16.96 -8.66 -9.68
CA TRP A 325 -15.68 -8.98 -9.06
C TRP A 325 -15.91 -9.56 -7.67
N PRO A 326 -15.15 -10.58 -7.25
CA PRO A 326 -15.34 -11.23 -5.96
C PRO A 326 -14.71 -10.46 -4.79
N TYR A 327 -15.01 -10.88 -3.57
CA TYR A 327 -14.19 -10.54 -2.40
C TYR A 327 -12.76 -11.03 -2.59
N VAL A 328 -11.78 -10.27 -2.10
CA VAL A 328 -10.36 -10.64 -2.13
C VAL A 328 -9.71 -10.30 -0.79
N PRO A 329 -9.10 -11.28 -0.07
CA PRO A 329 -8.42 -11.02 1.17
C PRO A 329 -7.09 -10.31 0.90
N HIS A 330 -6.57 -9.58 1.88
CA HIS A 330 -5.23 -8.98 1.76
C HIS A 330 -4.13 -10.03 1.67
N ALA A 331 -4.27 -11.11 2.42
CA ALA A 331 -3.40 -12.29 2.44
C ALA A 331 -1.88 -11.98 2.35
N PRO A 332 -1.34 -11.04 3.17
CA PRO A 332 0.09 -10.79 3.19
C PRO A 332 0.86 -12.05 3.60
N MET A 333 2.14 -12.17 3.23
CA MET A 333 2.95 -13.32 3.64
C MET A 333 3.07 -13.44 5.16
N GLN A 334 3.25 -12.32 5.85
CA GLN A 334 3.11 -12.22 7.30
C GLN A 334 1.67 -11.82 7.63
N GLU A 335 0.91 -12.71 8.26
CA GLU A 335 -0.42 -12.38 8.80
C GLU A 335 -0.32 -11.36 9.93
N ASN A 336 -1.47 -10.78 10.31
CA ASN A 336 -1.57 -9.83 11.39
C ASN A 336 -0.88 -10.36 12.64
N ALA A 337 0.10 -9.61 13.13
CA ALA A 337 0.83 -9.97 14.33
C ALA A 337 1.32 -8.71 15.04
N ALA A 338 1.16 -8.70 16.35
CA ALA A 338 1.64 -7.63 17.21
C ALA A 338 2.10 -8.18 18.55
N CYS A 339 3.01 -7.44 19.21
CA CYS A 339 3.44 -7.73 20.57
C CYS A 339 3.03 -6.58 21.49
N ALA A 340 2.66 -6.92 22.74
CA ALA A 340 2.33 -5.95 23.77
C ALA A 340 2.87 -6.36 25.12
N ASP A 341 3.36 -5.38 25.87
CA ASP A 341 3.69 -5.49 27.29
C ASP A 341 2.95 -4.38 28.04
N VAL A 342 1.77 -4.72 28.60
CA VAL A 342 0.90 -3.77 29.29
C VAL A 342 1.11 -3.86 30.79
N LYS A 343 1.36 -2.70 31.41
CA LYS A 343 1.46 -2.51 32.86
C LYS A 343 0.24 -1.71 33.35
N LYS A 344 0.18 -1.49 34.65
CA LYS A 344 -0.91 -0.75 35.27
C LYS A 344 -1.12 0.66 34.70
N ASP A 345 -0.02 1.34 34.40
CA ASP A 345 0.04 2.77 34.06
C ASP A 345 0.80 3.07 32.75
N SER A 346 1.15 2.03 31.99
CA SER A 346 1.89 2.16 30.72
C SER A 346 1.72 0.94 29.85
N ALA A 347 1.98 1.11 28.55
CA ALA A 347 2.02 0.03 27.59
C ALA A 347 3.19 0.19 26.61
N GLU A 348 3.78 -0.93 26.19
CA GLU A 348 4.74 -0.95 25.10
C GLU A 348 4.26 -1.93 24.03
N ILE A 349 4.18 -1.43 22.78
CA ILE A 349 3.62 -2.14 21.64
C ILE A 349 4.70 -2.28 20.55
N TRP A 350 4.66 -3.37 19.78
CA TRP A 350 5.45 -3.59 18.58
C TRP A 350 4.53 -4.10 17.47
N SER A 351 4.45 -3.38 16.38
CA SER A 351 3.61 -3.72 15.23
C SER A 351 4.19 -3.22 13.91
N SER A 352 3.72 -3.81 12.82
CA SER A 352 3.99 -3.38 11.45
C SER A 352 2.83 -2.52 10.90
N ASP A 353 2.53 -1.44 11.59
CA ASP A 353 1.37 -0.58 11.37
C ASP A 353 1.64 0.49 10.29
N GLN A 354 0.70 0.68 9.36
CA GLN A 354 0.80 1.71 8.33
C GLN A 354 0.40 3.12 8.81
N ILE A 355 -0.28 3.22 9.98
CA ILE A 355 -0.67 4.49 10.63
C ILE A 355 -0.45 4.39 12.15
N PRO A 356 0.81 4.30 12.59
CA PRO A 356 1.13 3.96 13.97
C PRO A 356 0.62 4.95 15.01
N ASN A 357 0.46 6.23 14.66
CA ASN A 357 -0.09 7.23 15.58
C ASN A 357 -1.56 6.96 15.91
N THR A 358 -2.34 6.54 14.93
CA THR A 358 -3.73 6.12 15.15
C THR A 358 -3.78 4.83 15.96
N GLY A 359 -2.92 3.84 15.64
CA GLY A 359 -2.78 2.64 16.45
C GLY A 359 -2.42 2.91 17.91
N GLN A 360 -1.48 3.83 18.15
CA GLN A 360 -1.10 4.27 19.50
C GLN A 360 -2.29 4.83 20.28
N ARG A 361 -3.12 5.68 19.64
CA ARG A 361 -4.32 6.24 20.28
C ARG A 361 -5.38 5.19 20.54
N HIS A 362 -5.67 4.32 19.58
CA HIS A 362 -6.64 3.23 19.77
C HIS A 362 -6.24 2.31 20.93
N VAL A 363 -4.93 2.02 21.09
CA VAL A 363 -4.44 1.29 22.25
C VAL A 363 -4.65 2.07 23.54
N ALA A 364 -4.29 3.37 23.56
CA ALA A 364 -4.46 4.24 24.73
C ALA A 364 -5.92 4.29 25.18
N GLU A 365 -6.84 4.54 24.25
CA GLU A 365 -8.30 4.55 24.49
C GLU A 365 -8.79 3.21 25.03
N THR A 366 -8.40 2.10 24.38
CA THR A 366 -8.80 0.74 24.77
C THR A 366 -8.34 0.38 26.20
N LEU A 367 -7.15 0.84 26.58
CA LEU A 367 -6.55 0.56 27.90
C LEU A 367 -6.95 1.59 28.98
N GLY A 368 -7.56 2.72 28.59
CA GLY A 368 -7.84 3.85 29.47
C GLY A 368 -6.56 4.58 29.92
N LEU A 369 -5.54 4.61 29.07
CA LEU A 369 -4.25 5.26 29.34
C LEU A 369 -4.12 6.59 28.58
N PRO A 370 -3.38 7.58 29.12
CA PRO A 370 -2.91 8.71 28.32
C PRO A 370 -2.03 8.22 27.15
N VAL A 371 -2.13 8.85 25.98
CA VAL A 371 -1.43 8.43 24.77
C VAL A 371 0.10 8.40 24.94
N GLU A 372 0.65 9.35 25.70
CA GLU A 372 2.08 9.44 26.01
C GLU A 372 2.59 8.31 26.92
N LYS A 373 1.69 7.54 27.53
CA LYS A 373 2.01 6.33 28.30
C LYS A 373 2.05 5.07 27.46
N VAL A 374 1.73 5.16 26.18
CA VAL A 374 1.81 4.08 25.22
C VAL A 374 3.02 4.28 24.31
N LYS A 375 4.10 3.54 24.58
CA LYS A 375 5.25 3.50 23.67
C LYS A 375 4.94 2.55 22.51
N TYR A 376 5.01 3.04 21.29
CA TYR A 376 4.63 2.28 20.10
C TYR A 376 5.81 2.17 19.12
N ASN A 377 6.38 0.97 19.03
CA ASN A 377 7.56 0.69 18.23
C ASN A 377 7.14 0.10 16.88
N LEU A 378 7.64 0.65 15.78
CA LEU A 378 7.47 0.06 14.45
C LEU A 378 8.51 -1.03 14.22
N VAL A 379 8.05 -2.13 13.63
CA VAL A 379 8.88 -3.22 13.11
C VAL A 379 8.53 -3.47 11.66
N PRO A 380 9.47 -3.87 10.79
CA PRO A 380 9.18 -4.13 9.38
C PRO A 380 8.06 -5.13 9.18
N GLY A 381 7.25 -4.94 8.12
CA GLY A 381 6.14 -5.82 7.78
C GLY A 381 6.44 -6.73 6.60
N GLY A 382 5.97 -7.97 6.69
CA GLY A 382 6.06 -8.98 5.62
C GLY A 382 4.93 -8.91 4.60
N GLY A 383 4.60 -7.70 4.13
CA GLY A 383 3.46 -7.37 3.30
C GLY A 383 2.35 -6.69 4.10
N ALA A 384 1.46 -5.99 3.44
CA ALA A 384 0.25 -5.45 4.07
C ALA A 384 -0.90 -5.27 3.05
N PHE A 385 -0.64 -4.64 1.91
CA PHE A 385 -1.62 -4.37 0.84
C PHE A 385 -2.83 -3.55 1.30
N GLY A 386 -2.67 -2.74 2.37
CA GLY A 386 -3.73 -1.99 3.03
C GLY A 386 -4.25 -2.64 4.34
N ARG A 387 -3.89 -3.90 4.64
CA ARG A 387 -4.38 -4.58 5.85
C ARG A 387 -3.93 -3.92 7.14
N HIS A 388 -2.71 -3.42 7.20
CA HIS A 388 -2.12 -2.77 8.38
C HIS A 388 -2.44 -1.27 8.47
N LEU A 389 -3.43 -0.77 7.73
CA LEU A 389 -4.10 0.50 7.98
C LEU A 389 -5.07 0.42 9.17
N PHE A 390 -5.38 -0.80 9.61
CA PHE A 390 -6.34 -1.09 10.68
C PHE A 390 -5.63 -1.77 11.86
N HIS A 391 -6.13 -1.54 13.05
CA HIS A 391 -5.45 -1.83 14.32
C HIS A 391 -6.03 -3.03 15.05
N ASP A 392 -6.69 -3.95 14.34
CA ASP A 392 -7.41 -5.10 14.92
C ASP A 392 -6.51 -5.91 15.86
N GLU A 393 -5.34 -6.37 15.36
CA GLU A 393 -4.42 -7.18 16.14
C GLU A 393 -3.73 -6.41 17.29
N VAL A 394 -3.53 -5.11 17.09
CA VAL A 394 -2.85 -4.26 18.08
C VAL A 394 -3.76 -4.01 19.28
N VAL A 395 -5.02 -3.68 19.04
CA VAL A 395 -6.03 -3.51 20.08
C VAL A 395 -6.27 -4.82 20.83
N MET A 396 -6.39 -5.95 20.10
CA MET A 396 -6.56 -7.25 20.70
C MET A 396 -5.38 -7.66 21.59
N VAL A 397 -4.13 -7.52 21.12
CA VAL A 397 -2.95 -7.91 21.90
C VAL A 397 -2.80 -7.08 23.16
N ALA A 398 -3.13 -5.79 23.09
CA ALA A 398 -3.11 -4.91 24.25
C ALA A 398 -4.10 -5.36 25.34
N GLN A 399 -5.34 -5.69 24.96
CA GLN A 399 -6.36 -6.24 25.86
C GLN A 399 -5.94 -7.59 26.46
N ILE A 400 -5.32 -8.47 25.66
CA ILE A 400 -4.86 -9.77 26.13
C ILE A 400 -3.74 -9.58 27.15
N SER A 401 -2.74 -8.76 26.83
CA SER A 401 -1.60 -8.47 27.72
C SER A 401 -2.06 -7.88 29.06
N GLN A 402 -3.02 -6.96 29.03
CA GLN A 402 -3.60 -6.36 30.22
C GLN A 402 -4.26 -7.42 31.13
N ARG A 403 -5.07 -8.31 30.54
CA ARG A 403 -5.84 -9.32 31.29
C ARG A 403 -4.98 -10.48 31.79
N VAL A 404 -3.99 -10.90 31.00
CA VAL A 404 -3.07 -11.98 31.38
C VAL A 404 -1.97 -11.48 32.32
N GLY A 405 -1.66 -10.18 32.30
CA GLY A 405 -0.62 -9.55 33.12
C GLY A 405 0.80 -9.95 32.71
N LYS A 406 1.00 -10.33 31.45
CA LYS A 406 2.28 -10.79 30.88
C LYS A 406 2.52 -10.15 29.49
N PRO A 407 3.79 -10.08 29.06
CA PRO A 407 4.09 -9.76 27.67
C PRO A 407 3.49 -10.83 26.73
N ILE A 408 2.75 -10.38 25.71
CA ILE A 408 2.01 -11.23 24.77
C ILE A 408 2.51 -10.98 23.34
N LYS A 409 2.64 -12.05 22.58
CA LYS A 409 2.73 -12.02 21.13
C LYS A 409 1.46 -12.64 20.54
N LEU A 410 0.62 -11.82 19.96
CA LEU A 410 -0.54 -12.26 19.20
C LEU A 410 -0.13 -12.52 17.75
N GLN A 411 -0.55 -13.65 17.22
CA GLN A 411 -0.43 -13.98 15.80
C GLN A 411 -1.75 -14.56 15.30
N TRP A 412 -2.35 -13.90 14.32
CA TRP A 412 -3.44 -14.47 13.55
C TRP A 412 -2.87 -15.61 12.70
N MET A 413 -3.56 -16.71 12.62
CA MET A 413 -3.23 -17.75 11.65
C MET A 413 -3.80 -17.35 10.28
N ARG A 414 -3.33 -17.97 9.23
CA ARG A 414 -3.82 -17.71 7.86
C ARG A 414 -5.33 -17.85 7.75
N GLU A 415 -5.90 -18.80 8.50
CA GLU A 415 -7.33 -19.05 8.52
C GLU A 415 -8.12 -17.84 9.04
N GLU A 416 -7.71 -17.25 10.16
CA GLU A 416 -8.35 -16.05 10.69
C GLU A 416 -8.18 -14.85 9.73
N GLY A 417 -7.01 -14.71 9.13
CA GLY A 417 -6.73 -13.64 8.15
C GLY A 417 -7.63 -13.70 6.92
N ILE A 418 -7.88 -14.90 6.38
CA ILE A 418 -8.71 -15.09 5.20
C ILE A 418 -10.20 -15.08 5.53
N LYS A 419 -10.62 -15.81 6.57
CA LYS A 419 -12.03 -15.95 6.93
C LYS A 419 -12.61 -14.70 7.58
N ASN A 420 -11.92 -14.20 8.61
CA ASN A 420 -12.45 -13.17 9.49
C ASN A 420 -11.81 -11.80 9.27
N GLY A 421 -10.67 -11.75 8.55
CA GLY A 421 -9.97 -10.51 8.26
C GLY A 421 -10.71 -9.64 7.26
N ARG A 422 -10.34 -8.37 7.25
CA ARG A 422 -10.83 -7.39 6.27
C ARG A 422 -10.44 -7.82 4.86
N CYS A 423 -11.29 -7.52 3.89
CA CYS A 423 -11.06 -7.88 2.48
C CYS A 423 -11.52 -6.77 1.53
N ARG A 424 -11.05 -6.81 0.28
CA ARG A 424 -11.63 -6.01 -0.79
C ARG A 424 -13.07 -6.46 -1.01
N PRO A 425 -14.05 -5.55 -1.08
CA PRO A 425 -15.45 -5.94 -1.26
C PRO A 425 -15.69 -6.60 -2.63
N VAL A 426 -16.68 -7.50 -2.67
CA VAL A 426 -17.33 -7.90 -3.91
C VAL A 426 -17.98 -6.69 -4.56
N SER A 427 -18.05 -6.64 -5.88
CA SER A 427 -18.70 -5.52 -6.57
C SER A 427 -19.44 -5.94 -7.83
N ILE A 428 -20.53 -5.24 -8.08
CA ILE A 428 -21.30 -5.30 -9.34
C ILE A 428 -21.09 -3.97 -10.07
N HIS A 429 -20.81 -4.06 -11.35
CA HIS A 429 -20.59 -2.90 -12.20
C HIS A 429 -21.54 -2.95 -13.37
N HIS A 430 -22.23 -1.84 -13.65
CA HIS A 430 -23.04 -1.65 -14.84
C HIS A 430 -22.39 -0.54 -15.67
N VAL A 431 -21.96 -0.87 -16.88
CA VAL A 431 -21.29 0.06 -17.78
C VAL A 431 -22.04 0.18 -19.07
N LYS A 432 -22.30 1.44 -19.49
CA LYS A 432 -22.84 1.75 -20.81
C LYS A 432 -21.97 2.78 -21.50
N ALA A 433 -21.58 2.47 -22.73
CA ALA A 433 -20.91 3.41 -23.61
C ALA A 433 -21.75 3.59 -24.88
N THR A 434 -22.16 4.83 -25.16
CA THR A 434 -22.96 5.14 -26.37
C THR A 434 -22.04 5.45 -27.53
N VAL A 435 -22.39 4.91 -28.69
CA VAL A 435 -21.63 5.09 -29.95
C VAL A 435 -22.49 5.85 -30.96
N ALA A 436 -21.92 6.85 -31.63
CA ALA A 436 -22.52 7.56 -32.72
C ALA A 436 -21.47 7.90 -33.80
N ASN A 437 -21.78 7.70 -35.06
CA ASN A 437 -20.89 8.01 -36.19
C ASN A 437 -19.50 7.34 -36.11
N GLY A 438 -19.41 6.19 -35.49
CA GLY A 438 -18.13 5.45 -35.31
C GLY A 438 -17.26 5.94 -34.17
N ASP A 439 -17.74 6.85 -33.31
CA ASP A 439 -17.08 7.38 -32.15
C ASP A 439 -17.86 7.09 -30.85
N VAL A 440 -17.16 6.99 -29.74
CA VAL A 440 -17.78 6.90 -28.41
C VAL A 440 -18.16 8.32 -27.96
N VAL A 441 -19.46 8.53 -27.70
CA VAL A 441 -20.01 9.86 -27.41
C VAL A 441 -20.45 10.04 -25.96
N SER A 442 -20.55 8.96 -25.18
CA SER A 442 -20.73 9.02 -23.72
C SER A 442 -20.26 7.73 -23.07
N PHE A 443 -19.88 7.82 -21.79
CA PHE A 443 -19.44 6.69 -20.97
C PHE A 443 -20.01 6.78 -19.56
N GLU A 444 -20.79 5.79 -19.16
CA GLU A 444 -21.32 5.68 -17.80
C GLU A 444 -20.86 4.37 -17.17
N HIS A 445 -20.33 4.46 -15.93
CA HIS A 445 -19.93 3.31 -15.12
C HIS A 445 -20.53 3.45 -13.72
N ARG A 446 -21.34 2.50 -13.33
CA ARG A 446 -22.01 2.46 -12.04
C ARG A 446 -21.55 1.25 -11.26
N MET A 447 -21.02 1.46 -10.06
CA MET A 447 -20.52 0.43 -9.17
C MET A 447 -21.40 0.31 -7.93
N ALA A 448 -21.70 -0.93 -7.52
CA ALA A 448 -22.25 -1.23 -6.21
C ALA A 448 -21.37 -2.24 -5.46
N CYS A 449 -21.13 -2.02 -4.17
CA CYS A 449 -20.34 -2.91 -3.33
C CYS A 449 -20.74 -2.81 -1.84
N PRO A 450 -20.33 -3.75 -0.98
CA PRO A 450 -20.32 -3.53 0.46
C PRO A 450 -19.50 -2.29 0.82
N GLU A 451 -19.96 -1.56 1.83
CA GLU A 451 -19.28 -0.35 2.31
C GLU A 451 -17.91 -0.71 2.89
N MET A 452 -16.85 -0.08 2.38
CA MET A 452 -15.51 -0.23 2.94
C MET A 452 -15.35 0.66 4.18
N ASP A 453 -14.62 0.17 5.16
CA ASP A 453 -14.16 1.02 6.25
C ASP A 453 -12.95 1.83 5.76
N LEU A 454 -13.15 3.08 5.38
CA LEU A 454 -12.07 4.02 5.07
C LEU A 454 -11.77 4.95 6.24
N ARG A 455 -12.78 5.31 7.03
CA ARG A 455 -12.65 6.26 8.12
C ARG A 455 -11.59 5.82 9.15
N HIS A 456 -11.63 4.56 9.57
CA HIS A 456 -10.67 4.05 10.57
C HIS A 456 -9.33 3.63 9.96
N GLY A 457 -9.25 3.48 8.63
CA GLY A 457 -8.06 2.99 7.93
C GLY A 457 -7.21 4.04 7.26
N LEU A 458 -7.59 5.33 7.29
CA LEU A 458 -6.81 6.41 6.68
C LEU A 458 -6.16 7.34 7.71
N GLY A 459 -6.40 7.07 9.00
CA GLY A 459 -5.89 7.88 10.10
C GLY A 459 -6.46 9.29 10.14
N ASP A 460 -6.03 10.05 11.14
CA ASP A 460 -6.59 11.39 11.40
C ASP A 460 -6.27 12.40 10.32
N VAL A 461 -5.14 12.25 9.64
CA VAL A 461 -4.70 13.22 8.65
C VAL A 461 -5.65 13.24 7.47
N ALA A 462 -5.87 12.08 6.86
CA ALA A 462 -6.77 12.00 5.72
C ALA A 462 -8.25 12.08 6.13
N THR A 463 -8.64 11.48 7.26
CA THR A 463 -10.00 11.61 7.80
C THR A 463 -10.27 13.00 8.35
N GLY A 464 -9.27 13.70 8.93
CA GLY A 464 -9.37 15.10 9.33
C GLY A 464 -9.64 16.03 8.17
N TYR A 465 -9.13 15.73 6.99
CA TYR A 465 -9.40 16.48 5.76
C TYR A 465 -10.86 16.30 5.27
N VAL A 466 -11.46 15.14 5.58
CA VAL A 466 -12.84 14.77 5.20
C VAL A 466 -13.76 14.62 6.42
N THR A 467 -13.44 15.29 7.53
CA THR A 467 -14.13 15.14 8.84
C THR A 467 -15.61 15.47 8.86
N GLU A 468 -16.10 16.22 7.88
CA GLU A 468 -17.53 16.49 7.74
C GLU A 468 -18.34 15.27 7.28
N TYR A 469 -17.64 14.20 6.86
CA TYR A 469 -18.26 13.01 6.30
C TYR A 469 -18.29 11.87 7.32
N ASN A 470 -19.43 11.16 7.35
CA ASN A 470 -19.48 9.80 7.89
C ASN A 470 -18.67 8.85 7.00
N ASN A 471 -18.57 7.56 7.35
CA ASN A 471 -17.77 6.62 6.56
C ASN A 471 -18.25 6.50 5.10
N GLU A 472 -19.56 6.50 4.84
CA GLU A 472 -20.13 6.50 3.49
C GLU A 472 -19.71 7.75 2.71
N GLY A 473 -19.81 8.94 3.33
CA GLY A 473 -19.38 10.20 2.72
C GLY A 473 -17.87 10.22 2.41
N ALA A 474 -17.03 9.68 3.30
CA ALA A 474 -15.60 9.53 3.06
C ALA A 474 -15.35 8.60 1.85
N CYS A 475 -16.07 7.47 1.77
CA CYS A 475 -15.98 6.56 0.63
C CYS A 475 -16.37 7.24 -0.69
N GLN A 476 -17.47 8.01 -0.70
CA GLN A 476 -17.91 8.78 -1.87
C GLN A 476 -16.86 9.83 -2.27
N TYR A 477 -16.31 10.55 -1.31
CA TYR A 477 -15.26 11.54 -1.56
C TYR A 477 -14.03 10.92 -2.23
N PHE A 478 -13.48 9.85 -1.64
CA PHE A 478 -12.34 9.15 -2.22
C PHE A 478 -12.65 8.58 -3.60
N PHE A 479 -13.82 7.96 -3.76
CA PHE A 479 -14.23 7.40 -5.04
C PHE A 479 -14.29 8.47 -6.12
N THR A 480 -14.99 9.57 -5.89
CA THR A 480 -15.20 10.63 -6.88
C THR A 480 -13.89 11.27 -7.34
N HIS A 481 -12.93 11.44 -6.42
CA HIS A 481 -11.67 12.12 -6.73
C HIS A 481 -10.56 11.19 -7.29
N THR A 482 -10.77 9.86 -7.26
CA THR A 482 -9.77 8.92 -7.74
C THR A 482 -10.14 8.21 -9.04
N GLN A 483 -11.44 8.17 -9.39
CA GLN A 483 -11.86 7.45 -10.59
C GLN A 483 -11.76 8.32 -11.83
N LYS A 484 -10.90 7.92 -12.77
CA LYS A 484 -10.64 8.62 -14.02
C LYS A 484 -10.76 7.68 -15.22
N LEU A 485 -11.01 8.28 -16.36
CA LEU A 485 -10.97 7.61 -17.66
C LEU A 485 -10.14 8.49 -18.61
N PRO A 486 -8.92 8.05 -19.00
CA PRO A 486 -8.01 8.88 -19.78
C PRO A 486 -8.34 8.90 -21.29
N TYR A 487 -9.59 8.60 -21.65
CA TYR A 487 -10.07 8.53 -23.02
C TYR A 487 -11.11 9.63 -23.32
N LYS A 488 -11.03 10.19 -24.50
CA LYS A 488 -11.96 11.23 -25.00
C LYS A 488 -13.30 10.64 -25.45
N PHE A 489 -14.06 10.10 -24.51
CA PHE A 489 -15.35 9.44 -24.76
C PHE A 489 -16.57 10.35 -24.52
N GLY A 490 -16.40 11.67 -24.61
CA GLY A 490 -17.47 12.62 -24.33
C GLY A 490 -17.81 12.70 -22.84
N PRO A 491 -19.06 13.07 -22.47
CA PRO A 491 -19.47 13.08 -21.08
C PRO A 491 -19.27 11.72 -20.40
N THR A 492 -18.58 11.74 -19.29
CA THR A 492 -18.24 10.55 -18.49
C THR A 492 -18.81 10.68 -17.09
N ALA A 493 -19.50 9.64 -16.60
CA ALA A 493 -20.03 9.55 -15.26
C ALA A 493 -19.64 8.22 -14.61
N ILE A 494 -18.92 8.28 -13.49
CA ILE A 494 -18.55 7.10 -12.71
C ILE A 494 -19.11 7.28 -11.30
N THR A 495 -19.95 6.33 -10.82
CA THR A 495 -20.68 6.49 -9.55
C THR A 495 -20.59 5.23 -8.68
N LEU A 496 -20.74 5.42 -7.36
CA LEU A 496 -20.69 4.39 -6.35
C LEU A 496 -21.98 4.34 -5.53
N LYS A 497 -22.48 3.12 -5.28
CA LYS A 497 -23.50 2.81 -4.27
C LYS A 497 -22.95 1.75 -3.31
N GLN A 498 -23.27 1.90 -2.03
CA GLN A 498 -22.74 1.00 -1.02
C GLN A 498 -23.82 0.52 -0.05
N ARG A 499 -23.56 -0.64 0.58
CA ARG A 499 -24.38 -1.20 1.63
C ARG A 499 -23.51 -1.79 2.74
N LEU A 500 -23.73 -1.35 3.98
CA LEU A 500 -23.03 -1.90 5.13
C LEU A 500 -23.40 -3.37 5.34
N LEU A 501 -22.39 -4.22 5.49
CA LEU A 501 -22.50 -5.63 5.85
C LEU A 501 -21.59 -5.94 7.04
N ALA A 502 -21.90 -7.00 7.80
CA ALA A 502 -21.09 -7.42 8.95
C ALA A 502 -19.76 -8.11 8.54
N LYS A 503 -19.61 -8.53 7.27
CA LYS A 503 -18.31 -8.99 6.76
C LYS A 503 -17.38 -7.78 6.64
N PRO A 504 -16.24 -7.74 7.37
CA PRO A 504 -15.33 -6.60 7.31
C PRO A 504 -14.75 -6.39 5.93
N THR A 505 -14.91 -5.19 5.40
CA THR A 505 -14.32 -4.77 4.13
C THR A 505 -13.48 -3.52 4.32
N ALA A 506 -12.42 -3.40 3.52
CA ALA A 506 -11.45 -2.33 3.65
C ALA A 506 -10.71 -2.05 2.34
N ALA A 507 -9.94 -0.97 2.34
CA ALA A 507 -9.01 -0.63 1.28
C ALA A 507 -8.00 -1.77 1.05
N TRP A 508 -8.18 -2.51 -0.02
CA TRP A 508 -7.18 -3.41 -0.56
C TRP A 508 -6.39 -2.64 -1.64
N ARG A 509 -5.12 -2.94 -1.80
CA ARG A 509 -4.25 -2.36 -2.84
C ARG A 509 -5.03 -1.82 -4.05
N VAL A 510 -4.90 -0.51 -4.39
CA VAL A 510 -5.67 0.26 -5.39
C VAL A 510 -7.11 0.65 -5.00
N VAL A 511 -7.56 0.34 -3.80
CA VAL A 511 -8.90 0.71 -3.29
C VAL A 511 -10.02 0.36 -4.30
N TYR A 512 -10.72 1.35 -4.86
CA TYR A 512 -11.76 1.15 -5.88
C TYR A 512 -11.21 0.99 -7.31
N SER A 513 -10.07 1.65 -7.59
CA SER A 513 -9.51 1.71 -8.96
C SER A 513 -9.15 0.33 -9.51
N GLY A 514 -8.82 -0.64 -8.63
CA GLY A 514 -8.55 -2.02 -9.05
C GLY A 514 -9.69 -2.66 -9.82
N GLN A 515 -10.92 -2.39 -9.40
CA GLN A 515 -12.14 -2.94 -10.02
C GLN A 515 -12.64 -2.01 -11.13
N VAL A 516 -12.79 -0.71 -10.85
CA VAL A 516 -13.31 0.27 -11.82
C VAL A 516 -12.38 0.39 -13.02
N GLY A 517 -11.08 0.59 -12.82
CA GLY A 517 -10.10 0.70 -13.88
C GLY A 517 -9.98 -0.60 -14.70
N GLY A 518 -10.02 -1.76 -14.02
CA GLY A 518 -10.03 -3.06 -14.70
C GLY A 518 -11.23 -3.23 -15.62
N VAL A 519 -12.43 -2.86 -15.17
CA VAL A 519 -13.66 -2.91 -15.99
C VAL A 519 -13.60 -1.91 -17.14
N ASN A 520 -13.16 -0.67 -16.88
CA ASN A 520 -13.04 0.35 -17.92
C ASN A 520 -12.16 -0.14 -19.07
N GLU A 521 -11.02 -0.70 -18.77
CA GLU A 521 -10.06 -1.19 -19.77
C GLU A 521 -10.57 -2.40 -20.58
N ILE A 522 -11.41 -3.25 -19.96
CA ILE A 522 -12.10 -4.33 -20.66
C ILE A 522 -13.14 -3.76 -21.64
N VAL A 523 -13.90 -2.77 -21.19
CA VAL A 523 -14.90 -2.08 -22.02
C VAL A 523 -14.24 -1.35 -23.19
N VAL A 524 -13.08 -0.70 -22.99
CA VAL A 524 -12.32 -0.06 -24.09
C VAL A 524 -11.95 -1.06 -25.19
N ARG A 525 -11.49 -2.27 -24.83
CA ARG A 525 -11.24 -3.33 -25.81
C ARG A 525 -12.52 -3.72 -26.57
N GLU A 526 -13.63 -3.90 -25.86
CA GLU A 526 -14.89 -4.30 -26.48
C GLU A 526 -15.45 -3.22 -27.41
N LEU A 527 -15.26 -1.94 -27.08
CA LEU A 527 -15.61 -0.82 -27.95
C LEU A 527 -14.79 -0.82 -29.23
N ALA A 528 -13.48 -1.04 -29.15
CA ALA A 528 -12.62 -1.17 -30.32
C ALA A 528 -13.09 -2.30 -31.23
N GLU A 529 -13.38 -3.49 -30.66
CA GLU A 529 -13.89 -4.66 -31.37
C GLU A 529 -15.24 -4.37 -32.04
N ALA A 530 -16.20 -3.77 -31.31
CA ALA A 530 -17.53 -3.43 -31.85
C ALA A 530 -17.47 -2.41 -32.98
N LEU A 531 -16.47 -1.53 -32.97
CA LEU A 531 -16.21 -0.54 -34.03
C LEU A 531 -15.33 -1.09 -35.17
N GLY A 532 -14.89 -2.35 -35.12
CA GLY A 532 -14.01 -2.96 -36.12
C GLY A 532 -12.61 -2.34 -36.16
N LYS A 533 -12.16 -1.71 -35.08
CA LYS A 533 -10.85 -1.05 -34.95
C LYS A 533 -9.84 -1.96 -34.22
N ASP A 534 -8.56 -1.86 -34.61
CA ASP A 534 -7.49 -2.44 -33.77
C ASP A 534 -7.48 -1.78 -32.38
N GLU A 535 -7.31 -2.57 -31.32
CA GLU A 535 -7.38 -2.08 -29.94
C GLU A 535 -6.30 -1.04 -29.65
N PHE A 536 -5.06 -1.24 -30.12
CA PHE A 536 -3.97 -0.27 -29.91
C PHE A 536 -4.26 1.04 -30.64
N GLU A 537 -4.63 0.99 -31.92
CA GLU A 537 -4.95 2.18 -32.72
C GLU A 537 -6.15 2.93 -32.14
N PHE A 538 -7.18 2.21 -31.67
CA PHE A 538 -8.33 2.81 -31.02
C PHE A 538 -7.96 3.56 -29.75
N ARG A 539 -7.11 2.95 -28.91
CA ARG A 539 -6.59 3.60 -27.69
C ARG A 539 -5.76 4.84 -28.01
N MET A 540 -4.81 4.73 -28.94
CA MET A 540 -3.95 5.83 -29.38
C MET A 540 -4.75 7.03 -29.88
N ALA A 541 -5.80 6.81 -30.64
CA ALA A 541 -6.66 7.86 -31.17
C ALA A 541 -7.49 8.59 -30.09
N ASN A 542 -7.85 7.87 -29.01
CA ASN A 542 -8.73 8.41 -27.97
C ASN A 542 -8.00 8.88 -26.71
N LEU A 543 -6.72 8.57 -26.51
CA LEU A 543 -5.97 9.05 -25.36
C LEU A 543 -5.81 10.57 -25.37
N ASP A 544 -5.93 11.20 -24.21
CA ASP A 544 -5.98 12.66 -24.04
C ASP A 544 -4.60 13.33 -24.03
N SER A 545 -3.54 12.62 -23.62
CA SER A 545 -2.21 13.20 -23.48
C SER A 545 -1.10 12.41 -24.19
N GLU A 546 -0.04 13.11 -24.57
CA GLU A 546 1.17 12.52 -25.15
C GLU A 546 1.88 11.58 -24.18
N ARG A 547 1.81 11.88 -22.88
CA ARG A 547 2.40 11.06 -21.84
C ARG A 547 1.76 9.67 -21.81
N HIS A 548 0.42 9.57 -21.96
CA HIS A 548 -0.30 8.30 -22.05
C HIS A 548 0.06 7.54 -23.34
N ARG A 549 0.09 8.27 -24.48
CA ARG A 549 0.43 7.65 -25.79
C ARG A 549 1.83 7.06 -25.79
N SER A 550 2.83 7.78 -25.26
CA SER A 550 4.22 7.30 -25.19
C SER A 550 4.37 6.03 -24.33
N VAL A 551 3.65 5.95 -23.21
CA VAL A 551 3.67 4.76 -22.35
C VAL A 551 3.03 3.57 -23.06
N LEU A 552 1.87 3.75 -23.71
CA LEU A 552 1.18 2.69 -24.43
C LEU A 552 2.00 2.21 -25.64
N GLU A 553 2.52 3.14 -26.45
CA GLU A 553 3.36 2.83 -27.60
C GLU A 553 4.59 2.01 -27.20
N LYS A 554 5.26 2.40 -26.13
CA LYS A 554 6.44 1.69 -25.63
C LYS A 554 6.12 0.26 -25.23
N ALA A 555 5.04 0.03 -24.48
CA ALA A 555 4.63 -1.32 -24.07
C ALA A 555 4.21 -2.18 -25.28
N ALA A 556 3.43 -1.62 -26.19
CA ALA A 556 2.96 -2.32 -27.41
C ALA A 556 4.13 -2.69 -28.34
N HIS A 557 5.08 -1.77 -28.53
CA HIS A 557 6.28 -2.03 -29.32
C HIS A 557 7.14 -3.15 -28.70
N ALA A 558 7.40 -3.10 -27.39
CA ALA A 558 8.16 -4.12 -26.69
C ALA A 558 7.51 -5.52 -26.79
N ALA A 559 6.18 -5.57 -26.76
CA ALA A 559 5.40 -6.81 -26.92
C ALA A 559 5.33 -7.32 -28.38
N GLY A 560 5.70 -6.51 -29.37
CA GLY A 560 5.42 -6.79 -30.77
C GLY A 560 3.92 -6.93 -30.98
N TRP A 561 3.12 -5.90 -30.63
CA TRP A 561 1.66 -5.92 -30.79
C TRP A 561 1.27 -6.25 -32.21
N GLY A 562 0.27 -7.10 -32.39
CA GLY A 562 -0.22 -7.54 -33.69
C GLY A 562 0.56 -8.70 -34.31
N LYS A 563 1.63 -9.22 -33.68
CA LYS A 563 2.33 -10.43 -34.13
C LYS A 563 1.39 -11.62 -34.20
N GLN A 564 1.60 -12.48 -35.19
CA GLN A 564 0.81 -13.73 -35.31
C GLN A 564 1.15 -14.67 -34.14
N LEU A 565 0.13 -15.16 -33.46
CA LEU A 565 0.22 -16.09 -32.35
C LEU A 565 -0.57 -17.39 -32.67
N PRO A 566 -0.20 -18.52 -32.06
CA PRO A 566 -0.96 -19.76 -32.22
C PRO A 566 -2.42 -19.61 -31.79
N LYS A 567 -3.34 -20.37 -32.39
CA LYS A 567 -4.74 -20.39 -31.93
C LYS A 567 -4.82 -20.73 -30.45
N GLY A 568 -5.62 -19.97 -29.68
CA GLY A 568 -5.74 -20.09 -28.23
C GLY A 568 -4.67 -19.32 -27.44
N VAL A 569 -3.81 -18.56 -28.12
CA VAL A 569 -2.85 -17.64 -27.51
C VAL A 569 -3.10 -16.25 -28.04
N ALA A 570 -3.20 -15.25 -27.18
CA ALA A 570 -3.43 -13.87 -27.61
C ALA A 570 -2.77 -12.85 -26.69
N GLN A 571 -2.58 -11.64 -27.23
CA GLN A 571 -2.17 -10.46 -26.46
C GLN A 571 -3.40 -9.67 -26.01
N GLY A 572 -3.28 -8.99 -24.86
CA GLY A 572 -4.26 -8.02 -24.37
C GLY A 572 -3.56 -6.83 -23.75
N ILE A 573 -4.15 -5.67 -23.90
CA ILE A 573 -3.68 -4.40 -23.38
C ILE A 573 -4.49 -4.02 -22.12
N GLY A 574 -3.84 -3.37 -21.16
CA GLY A 574 -4.46 -2.62 -20.08
C GLY A 574 -3.59 -1.44 -19.72
N MET A 575 -4.22 -0.35 -19.36
CA MET A 575 -3.58 0.91 -18.95
C MET A 575 -4.16 1.42 -17.65
N HIS A 576 -3.36 2.17 -16.87
CA HIS A 576 -3.86 2.87 -15.70
C HIS A 576 -3.06 4.14 -15.42
N ASP A 577 -3.77 5.18 -14.99
CA ASP A 577 -3.25 6.49 -14.61
C ASP A 577 -3.75 6.83 -13.21
N GLU A 578 -2.85 6.78 -12.24
CA GLU A 578 -3.10 7.20 -10.86
C GLU A 578 -1.76 7.46 -10.15
N TYR A 579 -1.80 8.09 -8.99
CA TYR A 579 -0.59 8.35 -8.16
C TYR A 579 0.47 9.19 -8.89
N LYS A 580 0.06 10.07 -9.82
CA LYS A 580 0.95 10.86 -10.69
C LYS A 580 1.82 10.03 -11.63
N SER A 581 1.43 8.78 -11.87
CA SER A 581 2.14 7.80 -12.70
C SER A 581 1.18 7.17 -13.72
N ILE A 582 1.73 6.73 -14.85
CA ILE A 582 0.99 6.03 -15.90
C ILE A 582 1.70 4.71 -16.19
N ALA A 583 0.97 3.61 -16.26
CA ALA A 583 1.50 2.31 -16.68
C ALA A 583 0.63 1.66 -17.75
N ALA A 584 1.27 1.00 -18.70
CA ALA A 584 0.63 0.13 -19.68
C ALA A 584 1.22 -1.28 -19.61
N TYR A 585 0.35 -2.27 -19.68
CA TYR A 585 0.68 -3.69 -19.68
C TYR A 585 0.19 -4.34 -20.97
N VAL A 586 1.08 -5.08 -21.61
CA VAL A 586 0.69 -5.99 -22.69
C VAL A 586 1.02 -7.40 -22.24
N MET A 587 -0.02 -8.20 -22.00
CA MET A 587 0.12 -9.60 -21.59
C MET A 587 -0.17 -10.55 -22.74
N THR A 588 0.65 -11.61 -22.85
CA THR A 588 0.34 -12.76 -23.70
C THR A 588 -0.15 -13.90 -22.83
N VAL A 589 -1.38 -14.36 -23.10
CA VAL A 589 -2.04 -15.45 -22.35
C VAL A 589 -2.26 -16.65 -23.27
N ASP A 590 -1.83 -17.81 -22.82
CA ASP A 590 -2.07 -19.11 -23.44
C ASP A 590 -3.23 -19.81 -22.73
N THR A 591 -4.32 -20.06 -23.47
CA THR A 591 -5.55 -20.71 -22.98
C THR A 591 -5.70 -22.17 -23.41
N ARG A 592 -4.70 -22.77 -24.03
CA ARG A 592 -4.74 -24.15 -24.54
C ARG A 592 -4.62 -25.21 -23.46
N GLY A 593 -4.11 -24.84 -22.29
CA GLY A 593 -3.99 -25.73 -21.14
C GLY A 593 -5.30 -25.84 -20.34
N LYS A 594 -5.26 -26.60 -19.24
CA LYS A 594 -6.37 -26.72 -18.29
C LYS A 594 -6.75 -25.37 -17.67
N GLU A 595 -5.75 -24.55 -17.42
CA GLU A 595 -5.89 -23.19 -16.90
C GLU A 595 -5.09 -22.23 -17.78
N PRO A 596 -5.55 -20.98 -17.95
CA PRO A 596 -4.79 -19.94 -18.65
C PRO A 596 -3.42 -19.70 -18.00
N ARG A 597 -2.42 -19.37 -18.83
CA ARG A 597 -1.07 -19.05 -18.38
C ARG A 597 -0.58 -17.76 -19.00
N MET A 598 0.00 -16.89 -18.20
CA MET A 598 0.75 -15.74 -18.68
C MET A 598 2.10 -16.23 -19.22
N THR A 599 2.31 -16.12 -20.53
CA THR A 599 3.57 -16.55 -21.16
C THR A 599 4.54 -15.40 -21.35
N ALA A 600 4.03 -14.18 -21.55
CA ALA A 600 4.86 -12.97 -21.60
C ALA A 600 4.12 -11.78 -21.01
N VAL A 601 4.88 -10.82 -20.47
CA VAL A 601 4.38 -9.52 -20.06
C VAL A 601 5.39 -8.43 -20.40
N HIS A 602 4.91 -7.38 -21.07
CA HIS A 602 5.70 -6.20 -21.40
C HIS A 602 5.02 -4.99 -20.78
N ILE A 603 5.79 -4.26 -19.96
CA ILE A 603 5.30 -3.16 -19.15
C ILE A 603 6.08 -1.91 -19.52
N ALA A 604 5.36 -0.82 -19.71
CA ALA A 604 5.98 0.50 -19.76
C ALA A 604 5.38 1.39 -18.66
N VAL A 605 6.19 2.27 -18.09
CA VAL A 605 5.79 3.16 -17.01
C VAL A 605 6.44 4.54 -17.16
N ASP A 606 5.66 5.57 -16.92
CA ASP A 606 6.13 6.91 -16.60
C ASP A 606 5.71 7.23 -15.17
N ASN A 607 6.66 7.14 -14.24
CA ASN A 607 6.47 7.49 -12.83
C ASN A 607 7.21 8.77 -12.43
N GLY A 608 7.39 9.68 -13.37
CA GLY A 608 8.19 10.89 -13.15
C GLY A 608 9.66 10.54 -12.89
N TYR A 609 10.28 11.21 -11.92
CA TYR A 609 11.66 10.90 -11.57
C TYR A 609 11.78 9.56 -10.85
N CYS A 610 12.29 8.56 -11.54
CA CYS A 610 12.45 7.22 -10.98
C CYS A 610 13.67 7.15 -10.05
N VAL A 611 13.44 7.02 -8.75
CA VAL A 611 14.52 6.99 -7.74
C VAL A 611 15.28 5.67 -7.74
N ASN A 612 14.57 4.52 -7.78
CA ASN A 612 15.17 3.19 -7.81
C ASN A 612 14.59 2.34 -8.95
N PRO A 613 15.23 2.27 -10.11
CA PRO A 613 14.74 1.49 -11.24
C PRO A 613 14.51 0.00 -10.93
N THR A 614 15.40 -0.62 -10.15
CA THR A 614 15.26 -2.03 -9.76
C THR A 614 14.01 -2.26 -8.91
N GLY A 615 13.75 -1.38 -7.93
CA GLY A 615 12.55 -1.44 -7.09
C GLY A 615 11.28 -1.22 -7.90
N THR A 616 11.29 -0.25 -8.83
CA THR A 616 10.18 0.03 -9.73
C THR A 616 9.84 -1.18 -10.59
N ALA A 617 10.82 -1.76 -11.27
CA ALA A 617 10.62 -2.93 -12.12
C ALA A 617 10.08 -4.13 -11.33
N SER A 618 10.67 -4.41 -10.16
CA SER A 618 10.23 -5.52 -9.30
C SER A 618 8.79 -5.35 -8.82
N SER A 619 8.39 -4.11 -8.46
CA SER A 619 7.03 -3.82 -8.03
C SER A 619 6.00 -4.04 -9.14
N LEU A 620 6.29 -3.56 -10.35
CA LEU A 620 5.38 -3.67 -11.50
C LEU A 620 5.25 -5.12 -11.99
N LEU A 621 6.32 -5.91 -11.97
CA LEU A 621 6.27 -7.35 -12.26
C LEU A 621 5.45 -8.11 -11.22
N GLY A 622 5.59 -7.78 -9.93
CA GLY A 622 4.72 -8.33 -8.88
C GLY A 622 3.25 -8.01 -9.12
N GLN A 623 2.94 -6.80 -9.58
CA GLN A 623 1.57 -6.39 -9.92
C GLN A 623 1.02 -7.11 -11.17
N ALA A 624 1.87 -7.51 -12.11
CA ALA A 624 1.46 -8.38 -13.21
C ALA A 624 0.95 -9.73 -12.70
N MET A 625 1.65 -10.32 -11.71
CA MET A 625 1.26 -11.57 -11.07
C MET A 625 -0.05 -11.43 -10.28
N ASP A 626 -0.21 -10.33 -9.55
CA ASP A 626 -1.43 -10.03 -8.79
C ASP A 626 -2.63 -9.82 -9.74
N GLY A 627 -2.46 -9.01 -10.79
CA GLY A 627 -3.51 -8.76 -11.79
C GLY A 627 -3.93 -10.03 -12.51
N PHE A 628 -2.98 -10.91 -12.83
CA PHE A 628 -3.28 -12.23 -13.42
C PHE A 628 -4.08 -13.10 -12.44
N ALA A 629 -3.71 -13.13 -11.15
CA ALA A 629 -4.48 -13.87 -10.14
C ALA A 629 -5.90 -13.33 -10.01
N LEU A 630 -6.08 -12.02 -9.97
CA LEU A 630 -7.39 -11.37 -9.88
C LEU A 630 -8.28 -11.70 -11.09
N ALA A 631 -7.71 -11.75 -12.28
CA ALA A 631 -8.46 -12.10 -13.48
C ALA A 631 -8.92 -13.57 -13.48
N PHE A 632 -8.10 -14.50 -12.99
CA PHE A 632 -8.34 -15.93 -13.24
C PHE A 632 -8.67 -16.77 -12.01
N ARG A 633 -8.24 -16.42 -10.80
CA ARG A 633 -8.21 -17.36 -9.67
C ARG A 633 -8.67 -16.81 -8.32
N ALA A 634 -8.44 -15.51 -8.09
CA ALA A 634 -8.60 -14.94 -6.77
C ALA A 634 -10.05 -14.59 -6.47
N GLY A 635 -10.63 -15.26 -5.51
CA GLY A 635 -11.97 -14.97 -5.02
C GLY A 635 -12.23 -15.63 -3.68
N LEU A 636 -13.00 -14.96 -2.83
CA LEU A 636 -13.61 -15.56 -1.65
C LEU A 636 -15.10 -15.71 -1.87
N HIS A 637 -15.67 -16.79 -1.33
CA HIS A 637 -17.09 -17.08 -1.34
C HIS A 637 -17.67 -16.97 0.06
N VAL A 638 -18.89 -16.45 0.12
CA VAL A 638 -19.69 -16.44 1.34
C VAL A 638 -20.78 -17.49 1.21
N ASP A 639 -20.88 -18.37 2.20
CA ASP A 639 -21.88 -19.40 2.30
C ASP A 639 -22.50 -19.40 3.69
N ASN A 640 -23.80 -19.10 3.76
CA ASN A 640 -24.53 -18.98 5.03
C ASN A 640 -23.78 -18.11 6.07
N GLY A 641 -23.33 -16.94 5.65
CA GLY A 641 -22.65 -15.94 6.49
C GLY A 641 -21.19 -16.22 6.81
N ALA A 642 -20.64 -17.35 6.35
CA ALA A 642 -19.25 -17.74 6.57
C ALA A 642 -18.41 -17.62 5.30
N THR A 643 -17.15 -17.22 5.41
CA THR A 643 -16.20 -17.31 4.31
C THR A 643 -15.76 -18.78 4.13
N ARG A 644 -15.89 -19.30 2.90
CA ARG A 644 -15.56 -20.68 2.58
C ARG A 644 -14.06 -20.97 2.59
N GLU A 645 -13.29 -20.14 1.93
CA GLU A 645 -11.85 -20.30 1.80
C GLU A 645 -11.15 -20.00 3.14
N SER A 646 -10.04 -20.70 3.38
CA SER A 646 -9.34 -20.64 4.67
C SER A 646 -7.83 -20.47 4.54
N ASN A 647 -7.23 -20.94 3.46
CA ASN A 647 -5.78 -20.94 3.30
C ASN A 647 -5.42 -21.03 1.81
N PHE A 648 -4.14 -20.95 1.47
CA PHE A 648 -3.66 -21.05 0.08
C PHE A 648 -3.89 -22.43 -0.60
N HIS A 649 -4.42 -23.41 0.08
CA HIS A 649 -4.85 -24.68 -0.55
C HIS A 649 -6.23 -24.54 -1.22
N ASP A 650 -7.09 -23.68 -0.71
CA ASP A 650 -8.45 -23.42 -1.21
C ASP A 650 -8.57 -21.97 -1.79
N TYR A 651 -8.00 -20.95 -1.18
CA TYR A 651 -7.84 -19.65 -1.78
C TYR A 651 -6.68 -19.66 -2.77
N LYS A 652 -6.99 -19.44 -4.05
CA LYS A 652 -6.00 -19.51 -5.12
C LYS A 652 -5.39 -18.13 -5.42
N TRP A 653 -4.08 -18.09 -5.51
CA TRP A 653 -3.30 -16.92 -5.90
C TRP A 653 -2.22 -17.31 -6.89
N SER A 654 -1.58 -16.34 -7.55
CA SER A 654 -0.42 -16.61 -8.42
C SER A 654 0.73 -17.21 -7.62
N ARG A 655 1.41 -18.18 -8.20
CA ARG A 655 2.56 -18.88 -7.62
C ARG A 655 3.77 -18.76 -8.54
N GLN A 656 4.93 -19.22 -8.10
CA GLN A 656 6.16 -19.17 -8.87
C GLN A 656 6.02 -19.75 -10.29
N PHE A 657 5.30 -20.84 -10.46
CA PHE A 657 5.09 -21.46 -11.78
C PHE A 657 4.15 -20.68 -12.71
N ASP A 658 3.44 -19.66 -12.20
CA ASP A 658 2.63 -18.75 -13.01
C ASP A 658 3.42 -17.58 -13.57
N SER A 659 4.70 -17.44 -13.16
CA SER A 659 5.57 -16.40 -13.67
C SER A 659 5.70 -16.50 -15.20
N PRO A 660 5.69 -15.37 -15.90
CA PRO A 660 5.87 -15.35 -17.34
C PRO A 660 7.25 -15.86 -17.74
N LEU A 661 7.36 -16.46 -18.90
CA LEU A 661 8.66 -16.90 -19.47
C LEU A 661 9.46 -15.71 -20.02
N GLU A 662 8.79 -14.66 -20.42
CA GLU A 662 9.34 -13.41 -20.94
C GLU A 662 8.72 -12.22 -20.21
N ALA A 663 9.57 -11.31 -19.72
CA ALA A 663 9.09 -10.10 -19.05
C ALA A 663 10.04 -8.94 -19.30
N THR A 664 9.49 -7.76 -19.64
CA THR A 664 10.24 -6.51 -19.74
C THR A 664 9.54 -5.41 -18.97
N VAL A 665 10.33 -4.49 -18.43
CA VAL A 665 9.83 -3.25 -17.81
C VAL A 665 10.63 -2.09 -18.36
N ASP A 666 9.98 -1.27 -19.15
CA ASP A 666 10.53 -0.04 -19.71
C ASP A 666 10.10 1.15 -18.85
N ILE A 667 11.04 1.81 -18.21
CA ILE A 667 10.81 3.04 -17.44
C ILE A 667 11.13 4.22 -18.34
N LEU A 668 10.12 5.02 -18.65
CA LEU A 668 10.30 6.21 -19.48
C LEU A 668 10.97 7.31 -18.65
N PRO A 669 12.07 7.91 -19.14
CA PRO A 669 12.73 8.99 -18.41
C PRO A 669 11.86 10.24 -18.41
N ASN A 670 11.53 10.75 -17.23
CA ASN A 670 10.78 11.99 -17.05
C ASN A 670 11.32 12.77 -15.85
N SER A 671 12.48 13.41 -16.05
CA SER A 671 13.18 14.18 -15.00
C SER A 671 12.52 15.50 -14.63
N ASN A 672 11.55 15.96 -15.42
CA ASN A 672 10.83 17.22 -15.19
C ASN A 672 9.61 17.06 -14.28
N VAL A 673 9.25 15.83 -13.94
CA VAL A 673 8.10 15.51 -13.07
C VAL A 673 8.63 14.90 -11.78
N LEU A 674 8.11 15.36 -10.64
CA LEU A 674 8.44 14.78 -9.33
C LEU A 674 8.11 13.28 -9.30
N PRO A 675 8.77 12.48 -8.44
CA PRO A 675 8.48 11.06 -8.31
C PRO A 675 6.99 10.80 -8.12
N GLY A 676 6.43 9.92 -8.93
CA GLY A 676 5.07 9.38 -8.77
C GLY A 676 5.06 8.05 -8.03
N GLY A 677 3.89 7.61 -7.62
CA GLY A 677 3.68 6.34 -6.94
C GLY A 677 3.61 5.16 -7.91
N ILE A 678 4.14 4.02 -7.49
CA ILE A 678 4.09 2.78 -8.29
C ILE A 678 3.60 1.58 -7.49
N GLY A 679 3.37 1.75 -6.19
CA GLY A 679 3.05 0.62 -5.29
C GLY A 679 1.75 -0.11 -5.65
N GLU A 680 0.84 0.56 -6.32
CA GLU A 680 -0.51 0.09 -6.62
C GLU A 680 -0.86 0.18 -8.12
N LEU A 681 -0.14 1.01 -8.86
CA LEU A 681 -0.41 1.49 -10.20
C LEU A 681 -0.78 0.41 -11.24
N GLY A 682 -0.12 -0.74 -11.21
CA GLY A 682 -0.23 -1.74 -12.27
C GLY A 682 -1.41 -2.70 -12.13
N ILE A 683 -2.09 -2.77 -10.98
CA ILE A 683 -3.13 -3.79 -10.74
C ILE A 683 -4.30 -3.70 -11.72
N PRO A 684 -4.92 -2.51 -11.94
CA PRO A 684 -6.04 -2.40 -12.89
C PRO A 684 -5.63 -2.77 -14.32
N ALA A 685 -4.49 -2.22 -14.75
CA ALA A 685 -3.94 -2.47 -16.08
C ALA A 685 -3.60 -3.96 -16.30
N ALA A 686 -2.96 -4.59 -15.32
CA ALA A 686 -2.57 -5.99 -15.40
C ALA A 686 -3.78 -6.95 -15.44
N SER A 687 -4.78 -6.72 -14.60
CA SER A 687 -5.99 -7.54 -14.58
C SER A 687 -6.79 -7.42 -15.89
N ALA A 688 -6.89 -6.21 -16.42
CA ALA A 688 -7.53 -5.97 -17.70
C ALA A 688 -6.74 -6.57 -18.87
N ALA A 689 -5.41 -6.40 -18.92
CA ALA A 689 -4.58 -7.00 -19.96
C ALA A 689 -4.73 -8.52 -20.01
N ALA A 690 -4.76 -9.17 -18.84
CA ALA A 690 -4.99 -10.61 -18.71
C ALA A 690 -6.38 -11.04 -19.23
N ALA A 691 -7.43 -10.32 -18.82
CA ALA A 691 -8.81 -10.58 -19.25
C ALA A 691 -9.01 -10.31 -20.75
N ASN A 692 -8.41 -9.24 -21.29
CA ASN A 692 -8.47 -8.87 -22.70
C ASN A 692 -7.75 -9.91 -23.59
N ALA A 693 -6.57 -10.40 -23.15
CA ALA A 693 -5.87 -11.48 -23.83
C ALA A 693 -6.71 -12.77 -23.85
N TRP A 694 -7.31 -13.13 -22.71
CA TRP A 694 -8.19 -14.29 -22.63
C TRP A 694 -9.42 -14.15 -23.56
N ALA A 695 -10.05 -12.99 -23.57
CA ALA A 695 -11.21 -12.73 -24.44
C ALA A 695 -10.87 -12.91 -25.93
N ARG A 696 -9.73 -12.39 -26.37
CA ARG A 696 -9.24 -12.57 -27.75
C ARG A 696 -8.89 -14.01 -28.08
N ALA A 697 -8.26 -14.73 -27.13
CA ALA A 697 -7.87 -16.13 -27.33
C ALA A 697 -9.08 -17.08 -27.42
N THR A 698 -10.17 -16.78 -26.70
CA THR A 698 -11.33 -17.65 -26.54
C THR A 698 -12.58 -17.21 -27.33
N GLY A 699 -12.66 -15.93 -27.68
CA GLY A 699 -13.87 -15.31 -28.24
C GLY A 699 -14.99 -15.07 -27.21
N LYS A 700 -14.73 -15.27 -25.91
CA LYS A 700 -15.70 -15.09 -24.83
C LYS A 700 -15.58 -13.70 -24.20
N LYS A 701 -16.68 -13.20 -23.60
CA LYS A 701 -16.71 -11.93 -22.90
C LYS A 701 -16.44 -12.12 -21.41
N PRO A 702 -15.41 -11.49 -20.82
CA PRO A 702 -15.13 -11.57 -19.40
C PRO A 702 -16.15 -10.73 -18.61
N ARG A 703 -17.03 -11.37 -17.85
CA ARG A 703 -18.11 -10.71 -17.08
C ARG A 703 -18.05 -11.02 -15.59
N ASN A 704 -17.78 -12.26 -15.25
CA ASN A 704 -17.75 -12.73 -13.89
C ASN A 704 -16.35 -13.21 -13.55
N PHE A 705 -15.76 -12.64 -12.51
CA PHE A 705 -14.43 -12.97 -12.03
C PHE A 705 -14.48 -13.79 -10.75
N PRO A 706 -13.53 -14.69 -10.54
CA PRO A 706 -12.42 -15.05 -11.41
C PRO A 706 -12.85 -15.90 -12.62
N LEU A 707 -12.21 -15.70 -13.77
CA LEU A 707 -12.62 -16.31 -15.03
C LEU A 707 -12.51 -17.85 -15.06
N ASN A 708 -11.64 -18.44 -14.25
CA ASN A 708 -11.51 -19.91 -14.18
C ASN A 708 -12.77 -20.56 -13.56
N GLU A 709 -13.54 -19.84 -12.77
CA GLU A 709 -14.75 -20.34 -12.14
C GLU A 709 -15.99 -20.05 -13.00
N TYR A 710 -16.04 -18.88 -13.62
CA TYR A 710 -17.25 -18.37 -14.30
C TYR A 710 -17.07 -18.18 -15.80
N GLY A 711 -15.89 -18.37 -16.36
CA GLY A 711 -15.59 -18.15 -17.77
C GLY A 711 -15.83 -19.38 -18.67
N ALA A 712 -16.35 -20.49 -18.13
CA ALA A 712 -16.57 -21.73 -18.87
C ALA A 712 -17.77 -21.67 -19.83
#